data_b066499d0479ab356126e6ee4da57de8
#
_entry.id   b066499d0479ab356126e6ee4da57de8
#
_cell.length_a   1.000
_cell.length_b   1.000
_cell.length_c   1.000
_cell.angle_alpha   90.00
_cell.angle_beta   90.00
_cell.angle_gamma   90.00
#
_symmetry.space_group_name_H-M   'P 1'
#
loop_
_entity.id
_entity.type
_entity.pdbx_description
1 polymer ?
#
loop_
_entity_poly.entity_id
_entity_poly.type
_entity_poly.pdbx_seq_one_letter_code
_entity_poly.pdbx_strand_id
1 'polypeptide(L)'
;GVLQFSFIGYNTTEENIGGRTTINVTLNSGVINLGEVVAIGYGTQTRREITGSVANVDEASFNKGISRDASDLLRGKVAGLSITSGSADITQGSMIRLRGTSTLMNDQGPMIVIDGVPGGDMSSVAPSDIESISVLKDASSQAIYGSRAAGGVILITTKKGTGARTTVNYDGYVSMDVAANKPDMLNAAEWIAVNKELGNYETDAVQGIVNNYHADTDWFGEVLRTGFSQSHSVSLTGGSSTSNYRASYTYLDRKGVAKNNEIKRHSFRFQIQQRALNNRLRLTLDASGTLTDLSRPQGGDFIRAYNMIPLYPVYNADGTYFEGANGALYNEYDMGNPVHAMAENYDRTKQNIFTGRGEAQFDIIDGLNIKVDLFKSRSSYDQSVWNQATNYAGAGSNSNATRNNWSNDRELMEWTLNFDRTFGDHKVGALAGYSWENNEYASHYTYVENFAVTSMGADNIQTGNNLKVGNATSARNAYKLISFFGRATYSYKERYMVTATIRRDGSSKFGKNHKWGTFPSVSAAWGISQEPFMQNVKWVDDLKLRAGYGITGNQDGLSPYKSLELYESYGTYITGGSTQTAFRVSQNANPDLKWESTSMFNIGLDFSLFHGRLGGTIEYYAKKTKDMLYNYSVPTPTYVYNSIAANVGDMTNKGIELTLNWNVIKTRDFDWTTSLTLSHNENKVTRLSNDFYSTSAIYTGNPWIRGQSGQTSHIVEEGRSLGNFYNLKCLGLDADGHFIYEDVNNDKVISDDDRTYIGNALPKAEFGWTNNFTWKNWDFSFFIRGTIGNKVLNNPLAAYGTPNYIMGTNAMNNEYLTKIHESAKVSSFWIENGSFARLDNMTLGYTFDTKKIDWLSKARLYVTAQNLFVITGYKGLDPEVNYSSTSGLSPGIESREYFPKSRSFTFGVNLTF
;
A
#
# COMPACT_ATOMS: atom_id res chain seq x y z
N GLY A 1 -10.04 -37.78 34.76
CA GLY A 1 -10.10 -36.55 34.01
C GLY A 1 -8.93 -36.45 33.03
N VAL A 2 -9.07 -35.69 31.97
CA VAL A 2 -8.07 -35.39 30.98
C VAL A 2 -7.69 -33.91 31.16
N LEU A 3 -6.40 -33.62 31.17
CA LEU A 3 -5.87 -32.26 31.07
C LEU A 3 -5.44 -31.99 29.63
N GLN A 4 -5.92 -30.86 29.10
CA GLN A 4 -5.53 -30.40 27.79
C GLN A 4 -4.54 -29.25 27.95
N PHE A 5 -3.35 -29.38 27.31
CA PHE A 5 -2.30 -28.40 27.32
C PHE A 5 -2.20 -27.79 25.94
N SER A 6 -2.39 -26.48 25.83
CA SER A 6 -2.24 -25.73 24.61
C SER A 6 -1.40 -24.48 24.83
N PHE A 7 -0.54 -24.15 23.89
CA PHE A 7 0.26 -22.94 23.87
C PHE A 7 0.42 -22.46 22.42
N ILE A 8 0.41 -21.16 22.20
CA ILE A 8 0.53 -20.58 20.85
C ILE A 8 1.80 -21.07 20.18
N GLY A 9 1.68 -21.62 18.98
CA GLY A 9 2.80 -22.21 18.24
C GLY A 9 3.11 -23.67 18.57
N TYR A 10 2.35 -24.31 19.46
CA TYR A 10 2.51 -25.70 19.84
C TYR A 10 1.25 -26.51 19.57
N ASN A 11 1.41 -27.79 19.24
CA ASN A 11 0.27 -28.71 19.10
C ASN A 11 -0.34 -28.96 20.45
N THR A 12 -1.66 -28.87 20.52
CA THR A 12 -2.40 -29.22 21.74
C THR A 12 -2.16 -30.69 22.10
N THR A 13 -1.81 -30.95 23.37
CA THR A 13 -1.56 -32.30 23.89
C THR A 13 -2.53 -32.58 25.02
N GLU A 14 -3.15 -33.75 25.03
CA GLU A 14 -4.04 -34.22 26.09
C GLU A 14 -3.34 -35.31 26.91
N GLU A 15 -3.44 -35.17 28.25
CA GLU A 15 -2.88 -36.11 29.20
C GLU A 15 -3.95 -36.56 30.21
N ASN A 16 -4.09 -37.87 30.36
CA ASN A 16 -4.96 -38.44 31.38
C ASN A 16 -4.39 -38.23 32.79
N ILE A 17 -5.16 -37.69 33.71
CA ILE A 17 -4.72 -37.46 35.09
C ILE A 17 -4.38 -38.79 35.80
N GLY A 18 -5.19 -39.81 35.66
CA GLY A 18 -4.92 -41.19 36.12
C GLY A 18 -4.41 -41.34 37.57
N GLY A 19 -4.78 -40.39 38.47
CA GLY A 19 -4.27 -40.38 39.83
C GLY A 19 -2.87 -39.80 40.02
N ARG A 20 -2.24 -39.25 39.00
CA ARG A 20 -0.91 -38.60 39.03
C ARG A 20 -1.03 -37.23 39.71
N THR A 21 -0.09 -36.94 40.63
CA THR A 21 0.01 -35.64 41.30
C THR A 21 0.91 -34.64 40.53
N THR A 22 1.74 -35.16 39.61
CA THR A 22 2.60 -34.37 38.75
C THR A 22 2.52 -34.93 37.32
N ILE A 23 2.21 -34.07 36.37
CA ILE A 23 2.12 -34.42 34.95
C ILE A 23 3.09 -33.51 34.19
N ASN A 24 4.16 -34.09 33.68
CA ASN A 24 5.11 -33.41 32.82
C ASN A 24 4.68 -33.57 31.37
N VAL A 25 4.46 -32.47 30.66
CA VAL A 25 4.02 -32.49 29.27
C VAL A 25 5.06 -31.78 28.43
N THR A 26 5.42 -32.39 27.33
CA THR A 26 6.24 -31.76 26.28
C THR A 26 5.31 -31.34 25.16
N LEU A 27 5.14 -30.04 24.97
CA LEU A 27 4.41 -29.51 23.83
C LEU A 27 5.30 -29.54 22.60
N ASN A 28 4.81 -30.11 21.51
CA ASN A 28 5.49 -30.13 20.22
C ASN A 28 5.04 -28.90 19.42
N SER A 29 5.99 -28.06 18.96
CA SER A 29 5.67 -26.97 18.06
C SER A 29 5.25 -27.51 16.69
N GLY A 30 4.12 -27.07 16.17
CA GLY A 30 3.70 -27.35 14.81
C GLY A 30 4.05 -26.15 13.92
N VAL A 31 4.57 -26.39 12.72
CA VAL A 31 4.83 -25.32 11.72
C VAL A 31 3.48 -24.73 11.22
N ILE A 32 2.42 -25.52 11.25
CA ILE A 32 1.04 -25.09 11.08
C ILE A 32 0.26 -25.57 12.31
N ASN A 33 -0.16 -24.63 13.14
CA ASN A 33 -1.06 -24.96 14.25
C ASN A 33 -2.50 -25.04 13.74
N LEU A 34 -3.00 -26.26 13.57
CA LEU A 34 -4.38 -26.51 13.10
C LEU A 34 -5.44 -26.14 14.14
N GLY A 35 -5.06 -26.05 15.40
CA GLY A 35 -5.89 -25.50 16.48
C GLY A 35 -5.83 -23.98 16.58
N GLU A 36 -5.04 -23.31 15.73
CA GLU A 36 -4.97 -21.86 15.68
C GLU A 36 -6.34 -21.26 15.38
N VAL A 37 -6.74 -20.30 16.19
CA VAL A 37 -7.98 -19.56 16.02
C VAL A 37 -7.70 -18.37 15.12
N VAL A 38 -8.34 -18.31 13.99
CA VAL A 38 -8.15 -17.29 12.96
C VAL A 38 -9.41 -16.45 12.86
N ALA A 39 -9.24 -15.12 12.74
CA ALA A 39 -10.34 -14.19 12.45
C ALA A 39 -10.84 -14.39 11.00
N ILE A 40 -12.16 -14.55 10.83
CA ILE A 40 -12.81 -14.85 9.55
C ILE A 40 -13.92 -13.85 9.17
N GLY A 41 -13.96 -12.70 9.83
CA GLY A 41 -15.06 -11.74 9.72
C GLY A 41 -16.29 -12.14 10.55
N TYR A 42 -16.70 -11.24 11.43
CA TYR A 42 -17.80 -11.47 12.39
C TYR A 42 -17.67 -12.77 13.18
N GLY A 43 -16.45 -13.12 13.59
CA GLY A 43 -16.15 -14.29 14.40
C GLY A 43 -14.76 -14.87 14.15
N THR A 44 -14.50 -15.96 14.84
CA THR A 44 -13.26 -16.72 14.73
C THR A 44 -13.58 -18.19 14.46
N GLN A 45 -12.71 -18.87 13.72
CA GLN A 45 -12.77 -20.32 13.51
C GLN A 45 -11.38 -20.93 13.72
N THR A 46 -11.35 -22.21 14.05
CA THR A 46 -10.09 -22.94 14.02
C THR A 46 -9.63 -23.10 12.56
N ARG A 47 -8.32 -23.09 12.33
CA ARG A 47 -7.76 -23.24 10.98
C ARG A 47 -8.27 -24.50 10.27
N ARG A 48 -8.53 -25.55 11.03
CA ARG A 48 -9.08 -26.81 10.51
C ARG A 48 -10.48 -26.64 9.93
N GLU A 49 -11.33 -25.83 10.55
CA GLU A 49 -12.74 -25.62 10.14
C GLU A 49 -12.92 -24.62 8.99
N ILE A 50 -11.88 -23.81 8.68
CA ILE A 50 -11.96 -22.81 7.63
C ILE A 50 -12.10 -23.48 6.27
N THR A 51 -13.16 -23.14 5.52
CA THR A 51 -13.42 -23.61 4.17
C THR A 51 -12.92 -22.68 3.08
N GLY A 52 -12.65 -21.42 3.40
CA GLY A 52 -12.13 -20.39 2.51
C GLY A 52 -10.60 -20.28 2.52
N SER A 53 -10.07 -19.39 1.67
CA SER A 53 -8.65 -19.08 1.58
C SER A 53 -8.29 -17.93 2.52
N VAL A 54 -7.61 -18.24 3.62
CA VAL A 54 -7.18 -17.27 4.63
C VAL A 54 -5.71 -17.48 4.95
N ALA A 55 -4.90 -16.43 4.82
CA ALA A 55 -3.52 -16.42 5.28
C ALA A 55 -3.44 -15.60 6.57
N ASN A 56 -2.84 -16.17 7.62
CA ASN A 56 -2.61 -15.49 8.89
C ASN A 56 -1.12 -15.24 9.09
N VAL A 57 -0.77 -14.04 9.49
CA VAL A 57 0.60 -13.62 9.85
C VAL A 57 0.55 -13.10 11.27
N ASP A 58 1.24 -13.78 12.17
CA ASP A 58 1.36 -13.42 13.58
C ASP A 58 2.54 -12.47 13.83
N GLU A 59 2.61 -11.91 15.04
CA GLU A 59 3.68 -10.99 15.45
C GLU A 59 5.09 -11.58 15.29
N ALA A 60 5.26 -12.90 15.48
CA ALA A 60 6.55 -13.57 15.34
C ALA A 60 7.03 -13.59 13.87
N SER A 61 6.08 -13.63 12.94
CA SER A 61 6.31 -13.70 11.49
C SER A 61 6.42 -12.33 10.82
N PHE A 62 6.10 -11.24 11.51
CA PHE A 62 6.18 -9.87 10.97
C PHE A 62 7.60 -9.50 10.55
N ASN A 63 7.70 -8.68 9.50
CA ASN A 63 8.97 -8.04 9.14
C ASN A 63 9.45 -7.18 10.30
N LYS A 64 10.75 -7.33 10.65
CA LYS A 64 11.37 -6.60 11.76
C LYS A 64 12.04 -5.32 11.27
N GLY A 65 12.28 -4.36 12.17
CA GLY A 65 12.92 -3.08 11.91
C GLY A 65 11.94 -1.92 11.88
N ILE A 66 12.34 -0.83 11.21
CA ILE A 66 11.51 0.37 11.13
C ILE A 66 10.31 0.11 10.20
N SER A 67 9.12 0.34 10.72
CA SER A 67 7.85 0.20 9.99
C SER A 67 7.06 1.50 10.08
N ARG A 68 6.45 1.91 8.98
CA ARG A 68 5.56 3.05 8.95
C ARG A 68 4.15 2.71 9.42
N ASP A 69 3.63 1.60 8.93
CA ASP A 69 2.28 1.08 9.21
C ASP A 69 2.24 -0.46 9.06
N ALA A 70 1.05 -1.03 9.21
CA ALA A 70 0.82 -2.47 9.15
C ALA A 70 1.20 -3.12 7.81
N SER A 71 1.23 -2.36 6.69
CA SER A 71 1.57 -2.92 5.38
C SER A 71 3.03 -3.38 5.31
N ASP A 72 3.95 -2.65 5.96
CA ASP A 72 5.36 -3.01 5.99
C ASP A 72 5.60 -4.35 6.70
N LEU A 73 4.75 -4.70 7.69
CA LEU A 73 4.84 -5.96 8.43
C LEU A 73 4.52 -7.18 7.54
N LEU A 74 3.69 -7.00 6.50
CA LEU A 74 3.17 -8.05 5.63
C LEU A 74 3.95 -8.23 4.33
N ARG A 75 4.81 -7.28 3.95
CA ARG A 75 5.46 -7.28 2.63
C ARG A 75 6.17 -8.59 2.35
N GLY A 76 5.73 -9.31 1.28
CA GLY A 76 6.27 -10.60 0.85
C GLY A 76 5.97 -11.79 1.76
N LYS A 77 5.12 -11.65 2.79
CA LYS A 77 4.76 -12.73 3.74
C LYS A 77 3.54 -13.55 3.29
N VAL A 78 2.72 -13.02 2.40
CA VAL A 78 1.48 -13.67 1.93
C VAL A 78 1.54 -13.85 0.43
N ALA A 79 1.42 -15.10 -0.03
CA ALA A 79 1.37 -15.41 -1.46
C ALA A 79 0.13 -14.75 -2.11
N GLY A 80 0.33 -14.09 -3.26
CA GLY A 80 -0.70 -13.35 -3.98
C GLY A 80 -0.98 -11.93 -3.46
N LEU A 81 -0.33 -11.51 -2.36
CA LEU A 81 -0.40 -10.15 -1.83
C LEU A 81 0.86 -9.37 -2.24
N SER A 82 0.70 -8.45 -3.17
CA SER A 82 1.77 -7.53 -3.61
C SER A 82 1.69 -6.23 -2.82
N ILE A 83 2.79 -5.82 -2.20
CA ILE A 83 2.93 -4.56 -1.46
C ILE A 83 4.16 -3.83 -1.99
N THR A 84 3.94 -2.75 -2.72
CA THR A 84 5.00 -1.96 -3.35
C THR A 84 5.02 -0.53 -2.82
N SER A 85 6.21 0.02 -2.63
CA SER A 85 6.40 1.43 -2.31
C SER A 85 6.88 2.14 -3.57
N GLY A 86 6.10 3.11 -4.05
CA GLY A 86 6.41 3.86 -5.27
C GLY A 86 7.64 4.75 -5.15
N SER A 87 8.05 5.12 -3.92
CA SER A 87 9.25 5.90 -3.62
C SER A 87 9.70 5.64 -2.19
N ALA A 88 10.85 6.20 -1.79
CA ALA A 88 11.28 6.20 -0.40
C ALA A 88 10.71 7.39 0.40
N ASP A 89 9.77 8.12 -0.12
CA ASP A 89 9.02 9.11 0.64
C ASP A 89 8.30 8.43 1.80
N ILE A 90 8.80 8.69 3.01
CA ILE A 90 8.25 8.08 4.23
C ILE A 90 6.83 8.57 4.54
N THR A 91 6.37 9.65 3.92
CA THR A 91 5.02 10.21 4.09
C THR A 91 3.99 9.56 3.17
N GLN A 92 4.42 8.88 2.10
CA GLN A 92 3.52 8.21 1.16
C GLN A 92 3.21 6.76 1.54
N GLY A 93 1.97 6.32 1.26
CA GLY A 93 1.48 4.96 1.46
C GLY A 93 2.11 3.91 0.53
N SER A 94 2.10 2.66 0.95
CA SER A 94 2.37 1.53 0.07
C SER A 94 1.13 1.19 -0.74
N MET A 95 1.31 0.82 -2.00
CA MET A 95 0.26 0.23 -2.82
C MET A 95 0.12 -1.24 -2.47
N ILE A 96 -1.11 -1.66 -2.19
CA ILE A 96 -1.43 -3.04 -1.80
C ILE A 96 -2.39 -3.63 -2.82
N ARG A 97 -2.05 -4.79 -3.38
CA ARG A 97 -2.90 -5.53 -4.32
C ARG A 97 -2.97 -7.00 -3.96
N LEU A 98 -4.16 -7.57 -4.05
CA LEU A 98 -4.38 -9.00 -3.82
C LEU A 98 -4.86 -9.65 -5.11
N ARG A 99 -4.07 -10.63 -5.61
CA ARG A 99 -4.41 -11.38 -6.83
C ARG A 99 -4.63 -10.49 -8.05
N GLY A 100 -3.75 -9.50 -8.21
CA GLY A 100 -3.73 -8.58 -9.35
C GLY A 100 -4.76 -7.44 -9.30
N THR A 101 -4.70 -6.57 -10.30
CA THR A 101 -5.65 -5.47 -10.51
C THR A 101 -6.97 -6.01 -11.07
N SER A 102 -8.10 -5.48 -10.61
CA SER A 102 -9.43 -5.94 -10.99
C SER A 102 -10.41 -4.83 -11.34
N THR A 103 -9.95 -3.60 -11.53
CA THR A 103 -10.76 -2.44 -11.95
C THR A 103 -9.97 -1.52 -12.87
N LEU A 104 -10.67 -0.72 -13.67
CA LEU A 104 -10.07 0.31 -14.54
C LEU A 104 -10.09 1.71 -13.90
N MET A 105 -10.96 1.95 -12.94
CA MET A 105 -11.04 3.22 -12.21
C MET A 105 -10.40 3.08 -10.84
N ASN A 106 -9.39 3.90 -10.60
CA ASN A 106 -8.67 4.03 -9.34
C ASN A 106 -8.03 2.72 -8.80
N ASP A 107 -6.98 2.90 -8.05
CA ASP A 107 -6.31 1.81 -7.35
C ASP A 107 -7.16 1.37 -6.16
N GLN A 108 -7.61 0.11 -6.20
CA GLN A 108 -8.36 -0.46 -5.10
C GLN A 108 -7.55 -1.53 -4.42
N GLY A 109 -6.94 -1.11 -3.33
CA GLY A 109 -6.35 -2.02 -2.37
C GLY A 109 -7.41 -2.88 -1.68
N PRO A 110 -6.99 -3.90 -0.91
CA PRO A 110 -7.87 -4.66 -0.04
C PRO A 110 -8.56 -3.75 0.99
N MET A 111 -9.80 -4.08 1.35
CA MET A 111 -10.47 -3.44 2.47
C MET A 111 -9.76 -3.75 3.78
N ILE A 112 -9.47 -2.73 4.56
CA ILE A 112 -8.87 -2.88 5.88
C ILE A 112 -9.96 -3.00 6.94
N VAL A 113 -9.86 -4.01 7.79
CA VAL A 113 -10.75 -4.23 8.92
C VAL A 113 -9.92 -4.24 10.20
N ILE A 114 -10.21 -3.38 11.15
CA ILE A 114 -9.49 -3.29 12.43
C ILE A 114 -10.43 -3.73 13.55
N ASP A 115 -10.06 -4.80 14.24
CA ASP A 115 -10.87 -5.40 15.33
C ASP A 115 -12.35 -5.65 14.96
N GLY A 116 -12.58 -6.03 13.70
CA GLY A 116 -13.92 -6.31 13.17
C GLY A 116 -14.63 -5.10 12.54
N VAL A 117 -14.08 -3.88 12.63
CA VAL A 117 -14.65 -2.67 12.01
C VAL A 117 -14.09 -2.49 10.59
N PRO A 118 -14.92 -2.63 9.54
CA PRO A 118 -14.48 -2.49 8.15
C PRO A 118 -14.17 -1.02 7.81
N GLY A 119 -13.25 -0.80 6.84
CA GLY A 119 -12.87 0.53 6.32
C GLY A 119 -11.93 1.31 7.25
N GLY A 120 -11.07 0.60 8.00
CA GLY A 120 -10.03 1.22 8.81
C GLY A 120 -8.88 1.79 7.99
N ASP A 121 -8.11 2.69 8.60
CA ASP A 121 -6.85 3.20 8.08
C ASP A 121 -5.68 2.50 8.79
N MET A 122 -4.76 1.90 8.04
CA MET A 122 -3.58 1.21 8.61
C MET A 122 -2.70 2.13 9.44
N SER A 123 -2.67 3.43 9.14
CA SER A 123 -1.91 4.41 9.90
C SER A 123 -2.49 4.76 11.27
N SER A 124 -3.75 4.36 11.51
CA SER A 124 -4.44 4.59 12.80
C SER A 124 -4.02 3.62 13.90
N VAL A 125 -3.26 2.56 13.58
CA VAL A 125 -2.80 1.56 14.54
C VAL A 125 -1.28 1.52 14.56
N ALA A 126 -0.68 1.67 15.73
CA ALA A 126 0.76 1.50 15.88
C ALA A 126 1.15 0.04 15.61
N PRO A 127 2.23 -0.25 14.83
CA PRO A 127 2.68 -1.62 14.58
C PRO A 127 2.89 -2.45 15.85
N SER A 128 3.33 -1.84 16.95
CA SER A 128 3.52 -2.47 18.26
C SER A 128 2.22 -2.95 18.93
N ASP A 129 1.07 -2.41 18.52
CA ASP A 129 -0.25 -2.80 19.04
C ASP A 129 -0.90 -3.93 18.25
N ILE A 130 -0.29 -4.39 17.15
CA ILE A 130 -0.86 -5.45 16.31
C ILE A 130 -0.47 -6.82 16.86
N GLU A 131 -1.46 -7.70 17.04
CA GLU A 131 -1.29 -9.09 17.44
C GLU A 131 -1.11 -10.01 16.21
N SER A 132 -2.01 -9.86 15.24
CA SER A 132 -2.00 -10.65 14.02
C SER A 132 -2.69 -9.92 12.86
N ILE A 133 -2.34 -10.33 11.65
CA ILE A 133 -2.97 -9.83 10.43
C ILE A 133 -3.41 -11.03 9.61
N SER A 134 -4.71 -11.13 9.33
CA SER A 134 -5.28 -12.17 8.47
C SER A 134 -5.69 -11.59 7.12
N VAL A 135 -5.34 -12.26 6.03
CA VAL A 135 -5.68 -11.86 4.67
C VAL A 135 -6.69 -12.84 4.09
N LEU A 136 -7.90 -12.36 3.82
CA LEU A 136 -8.96 -13.13 3.19
C LEU A 136 -8.79 -13.01 1.67
N LYS A 137 -8.46 -14.14 1.02
CA LYS A 137 -8.00 -14.13 -0.36
C LYS A 137 -9.07 -14.55 -1.38
N ASP A 138 -10.12 -15.25 -0.96
CA ASP A 138 -11.17 -15.76 -1.85
C ASP A 138 -12.55 -15.16 -1.57
N ALA A 139 -13.44 -15.24 -2.57
CA ALA A 139 -14.77 -14.66 -2.46
C ALA A 139 -15.61 -15.28 -1.36
N SER A 140 -15.38 -16.54 -0.96
CA SER A 140 -16.16 -17.19 0.09
C SER A 140 -15.84 -16.61 1.48
N SER A 141 -14.58 -16.29 1.74
CA SER A 141 -14.15 -15.63 2.98
C SER A 141 -14.48 -14.13 2.98
N GLN A 142 -14.51 -13.49 1.79
CA GLN A 142 -14.75 -12.07 1.60
C GLN A 142 -16.23 -11.68 1.55
N ALA A 143 -17.14 -12.58 1.12
CA ALA A 143 -18.54 -12.28 0.82
C ALA A 143 -19.31 -11.67 2.02
N ILE A 144 -18.93 -12.00 3.25
CA ILE A 144 -19.53 -11.42 4.44
C ILE A 144 -19.31 -9.90 4.55
N TYR A 145 -18.25 -9.37 3.91
CA TYR A 145 -17.94 -7.95 3.79
C TYR A 145 -18.52 -7.30 2.52
N GLY A 146 -19.02 -8.12 1.57
CA GLY A 146 -19.86 -7.72 0.44
C GLY A 146 -19.21 -6.77 -0.55
N SER A 147 -19.79 -5.60 -0.66
CA SER A 147 -19.58 -4.63 -1.72
C SER A 147 -18.24 -3.85 -1.67
N ARG A 148 -17.36 -4.13 -0.75
CA ARG A 148 -16.05 -3.48 -0.61
C ARG A 148 -14.91 -4.49 -0.61
N ALA A 149 -15.23 -5.76 -0.82
CA ALA A 149 -14.27 -6.85 -0.64
C ALA A 149 -13.67 -7.38 -1.95
N ALA A 150 -14.01 -6.83 -3.12
CA ALA A 150 -13.52 -7.31 -4.42
C ALA A 150 -11.99 -7.21 -4.58
N GLY A 151 -11.34 -6.25 -3.90
CA GLY A 151 -9.89 -6.11 -3.81
C GLY A 151 -9.23 -7.03 -2.77
N GLY A 152 -10.03 -7.80 -2.01
CA GLY A 152 -9.57 -8.57 -0.86
C GLY A 152 -9.93 -7.92 0.47
N VAL A 153 -9.60 -8.61 1.58
CA VAL A 153 -9.79 -8.07 2.93
C VAL A 153 -8.56 -8.37 3.78
N ILE A 154 -8.06 -7.36 4.48
CA ILE A 154 -6.99 -7.47 5.47
C ILE A 154 -7.59 -7.19 6.85
N LEU A 155 -7.60 -8.21 7.71
CA LEU A 155 -8.08 -8.14 9.08
C LEU A 155 -6.92 -7.89 10.02
N ILE A 156 -6.87 -6.74 10.67
CA ILE A 156 -5.90 -6.40 11.70
C ILE A 156 -6.53 -6.67 13.06
N THR A 157 -5.95 -7.58 13.81
CA THR A 157 -6.33 -7.85 15.21
C THR A 157 -5.31 -7.17 16.10
N THR A 158 -5.79 -6.33 17.02
CA THR A 158 -4.92 -5.65 17.97
C THR A 158 -4.78 -6.42 19.26
N LYS A 159 -3.65 -6.22 19.94
CA LYS A 159 -3.36 -6.81 21.25
C LYS A 159 -4.41 -6.39 22.28
N LYS A 160 -4.89 -7.35 23.07
CA LYS A 160 -5.91 -7.16 24.11
C LYS A 160 -5.31 -7.29 25.51
N GLY A 161 -6.03 -6.84 26.50
CA GLY A 161 -5.69 -7.12 27.90
C GLY A 161 -5.82 -8.62 28.19
N THR A 162 -4.80 -9.21 28.80
CA THR A 162 -4.75 -10.62 29.15
C THR A 162 -4.22 -10.81 30.55
N GLY A 163 -4.67 -11.89 31.24
CA GLY A 163 -4.11 -12.32 32.52
C GLY A 163 -4.61 -11.56 33.72
N ALA A 164 -4.39 -12.14 34.92
CA ALA A 164 -4.74 -11.56 36.21
C ALA A 164 -3.68 -10.61 36.78
N ARG A 165 -2.45 -10.66 36.23
CA ARG A 165 -1.34 -9.81 36.68
C ARG A 165 -1.16 -8.64 35.70
N THR A 166 -1.02 -7.45 36.22
CA THR A 166 -0.67 -6.27 35.42
C THR A 166 0.78 -6.37 34.98
N THR A 167 1.02 -6.17 33.68
CA THR A 167 2.36 -6.13 33.05
C THR A 167 2.54 -4.82 32.30
N VAL A 168 3.75 -4.30 32.38
CA VAL A 168 4.18 -3.12 31.60
C VAL A 168 5.17 -3.63 30.54
N ASN A 169 4.91 -3.29 29.28
CA ASN A 169 5.85 -3.58 28.20
C ASN A 169 6.43 -2.28 27.65
N TYR A 170 7.71 -2.28 27.37
CA TYR A 170 8.39 -1.21 26.67
C TYR A 170 9.09 -1.80 25.44
N ASP A 171 8.77 -1.23 24.27
CA ASP A 171 9.41 -1.54 22.99
C ASP A 171 10.01 -0.23 22.46
N GLY A 172 11.34 -0.18 22.36
CA GLY A 172 12.03 1.01 21.89
C GLY A 172 13.07 0.69 20.84
N TYR A 173 13.25 1.58 19.85
CA TYR A 173 14.36 1.49 18.92
C TYR A 173 14.85 2.86 18.47
N VAL A 174 16.10 2.87 18.01
CA VAL A 174 16.71 3.95 17.23
C VAL A 174 17.15 3.38 15.90
N SER A 175 17.05 4.16 14.83
CA SER A 175 17.43 3.73 13.49
C SER A 175 18.15 4.84 12.74
N MET A 176 19.10 4.41 11.90
CA MET A 176 19.84 5.28 10.99
C MET A 176 19.52 4.84 9.55
N ASP A 177 19.04 5.76 8.73
CA ASP A 177 18.68 5.57 7.34
C ASP A 177 19.71 6.26 6.44
N VAL A 178 20.33 5.53 5.51
CA VAL A 178 21.23 6.08 4.49
C VAL A 178 20.67 5.78 3.11
N ALA A 179 20.86 6.66 2.12
CA ALA A 179 20.43 6.42 0.76
C ALA A 179 21.11 5.13 0.22
N ALA A 180 20.32 4.22 -0.31
CA ALA A 180 20.82 2.95 -0.83
C ALA A 180 21.55 3.13 -2.17
N ASN A 181 21.08 4.06 -2.98
CA ASN A 181 21.62 4.41 -4.28
C ASN A 181 21.30 5.88 -4.59
N LYS A 182 22.03 6.52 -5.48
CA LYS A 182 21.74 7.85 -6.02
C LYS A 182 22.06 7.86 -7.52
N PRO A 183 21.46 8.78 -8.32
CA PRO A 183 21.79 8.88 -9.72
C PRO A 183 23.29 9.15 -9.91
N ASP A 184 23.89 8.50 -10.89
CA ASP A 184 25.26 8.79 -11.32
C ASP A 184 25.23 10.00 -12.26
N MET A 185 25.47 11.19 -11.69
CA MET A 185 25.49 12.45 -12.43
C MET A 185 26.92 12.83 -12.77
N LEU A 186 27.12 13.55 -13.88
CA LEU A 186 28.44 14.06 -14.21
C LEU A 186 28.94 15.01 -13.12
N ASN A 187 30.19 14.83 -12.70
CA ASN A 187 30.95 15.81 -11.93
C ASN A 187 31.49 16.94 -12.85
N ALA A 188 32.13 17.97 -12.28
CA ALA A 188 32.60 19.13 -13.04
C ALA A 188 33.62 18.74 -14.14
N ALA A 189 34.54 17.85 -13.84
CA ALA A 189 35.54 17.39 -14.82
C ALA A 189 34.92 16.57 -15.94
N GLU A 190 34.01 15.67 -15.60
CA GLU A 190 33.25 14.84 -16.55
C GLU A 190 32.35 15.70 -17.45
N TRP A 191 31.64 16.70 -16.87
CA TRP A 191 30.80 17.61 -17.61
C TRP A 191 31.60 18.39 -18.68
N ILE A 192 32.78 18.90 -18.33
CA ILE A 192 33.70 19.59 -19.24
C ILE A 192 34.18 18.60 -20.32
N ALA A 193 34.56 17.37 -19.93
CA ALA A 193 35.06 16.36 -20.86
C ALA A 193 34.01 15.97 -21.92
N VAL A 194 32.77 15.71 -21.47
CA VAL A 194 31.64 15.37 -22.36
C VAL A 194 31.31 16.53 -23.29
N ASN A 195 31.32 17.80 -22.85
CA ASN A 195 31.10 18.95 -23.72
C ASN A 195 32.24 19.15 -24.75
N LYS A 196 33.48 18.76 -24.40
CA LYS A 196 34.60 18.72 -25.38
C LYS A 196 34.40 17.65 -26.43
N GLU A 197 34.03 16.45 -26.02
CA GLU A 197 33.76 15.30 -26.91
C GLU A 197 32.62 15.59 -27.89
N LEU A 198 31.57 16.26 -27.42
CA LEU A 198 30.43 16.69 -28.23
C LEU A 198 30.67 17.94 -29.08
N GLY A 199 31.86 18.58 -29.00
CA GLY A 199 32.18 19.80 -29.74
C GLY A 199 31.50 21.06 -29.19
N ASN A 200 30.91 21.03 -27.98
CA ASN A 200 30.20 22.14 -27.39
C ASN A 200 31.11 23.08 -26.60
N TYR A 201 32.35 22.67 -26.30
CA TYR A 201 33.24 23.36 -25.36
C TYR A 201 33.56 24.80 -25.76
N GLU A 202 33.74 25.07 -27.08
CA GLU A 202 34.09 26.39 -27.59
C GLU A 202 32.86 27.30 -27.77
N THR A 203 31.66 26.86 -27.41
CA THR A 203 30.47 27.72 -27.47
C THR A 203 30.48 28.78 -26.35
N ASP A 204 29.98 29.98 -26.63
CA ASP A 204 29.85 31.04 -25.62
C ASP A 204 29.13 30.59 -24.35
N ALA A 205 28.15 29.73 -24.50
CA ALA A 205 27.36 29.17 -23.38
C ALA A 205 28.22 28.32 -22.43
N VAL A 206 29.00 27.35 -22.96
CA VAL A 206 29.85 26.47 -22.16
C VAL A 206 31.07 27.25 -21.60
N GLN A 207 31.73 28.10 -22.45
CA GLN A 207 32.84 28.93 -22.01
C GLN A 207 32.43 29.91 -20.93
N GLY A 208 31.23 30.50 -21.02
CA GLY A 208 30.69 31.39 -19.98
C GLY A 208 30.52 30.68 -18.64
N ILE A 209 30.14 29.40 -18.63
CA ILE A 209 30.03 28.60 -17.40
C ILE A 209 31.40 28.25 -16.85
N VAL A 210 32.28 27.66 -17.66
CA VAL A 210 33.62 27.18 -17.25
C VAL A 210 34.51 28.31 -16.74
N ASN A 211 34.44 29.52 -17.36
CA ASN A 211 35.27 30.66 -16.96
C ASN A 211 34.79 31.36 -15.68
N ASN A 212 33.50 31.27 -15.34
CA ASN A 212 32.93 32.00 -14.22
C ASN A 212 32.66 31.11 -12.98
N TYR A 213 32.54 29.77 -13.14
CA TYR A 213 32.18 28.90 -12.06
C TYR A 213 33.14 27.70 -11.97
N HIS A 214 33.61 27.40 -10.76
CA HIS A 214 34.68 26.41 -10.53
C HIS A 214 34.33 25.44 -9.38
N ALA A 215 33.07 25.31 -9.02
CA ALA A 215 32.62 24.32 -8.04
C ALA A 215 32.66 22.90 -8.62
N ASP A 216 32.51 21.91 -7.75
CA ASP A 216 32.25 20.51 -8.12
C ASP A 216 31.16 20.00 -7.18
N THR A 217 29.93 20.45 -7.42
CA THR A 217 28.79 20.25 -6.54
C THR A 217 28.06 18.94 -6.86
N ASP A 218 28.04 18.03 -5.90
CA ASP A 218 27.16 16.86 -5.92
C ASP A 218 25.75 17.27 -5.47
N TRP A 219 24.90 17.73 -6.38
CA TRP A 219 23.58 18.25 -6.09
C TRP A 219 22.65 17.22 -5.41
N PHE A 220 22.81 15.91 -5.72
CA PHE A 220 22.07 14.87 -5.01
C PHE A 220 22.58 14.68 -3.57
N GLY A 221 23.90 14.77 -3.35
CA GLY A 221 24.47 14.78 -2.00
C GLY A 221 23.95 15.92 -1.15
N GLU A 222 23.75 17.10 -1.76
CA GLU A 222 23.27 18.30 -1.07
C GLU A 222 21.79 18.24 -0.68
N VAL A 223 20.93 17.51 -1.39
CA VAL A 223 19.49 17.35 -1.05
C VAL A 223 19.20 16.12 -0.19
N LEU A 224 20.16 15.21 -0.07
CA LEU A 224 20.06 14.03 0.76
C LEU A 224 20.71 14.23 2.15
N ARG A 225 20.36 13.35 3.08
CA ARG A 225 20.96 13.30 4.42
C ARG A 225 20.96 11.87 4.95
N THR A 226 21.76 11.61 5.99
CA THR A 226 21.51 10.46 6.85
C THR A 226 20.31 10.76 7.75
N GLY A 227 19.26 9.97 7.63
CA GLY A 227 18.06 10.06 8.45
C GLY A 227 18.28 9.40 9.81
N PHE A 228 17.83 10.02 10.89
CA PHE A 228 17.80 9.41 12.22
C PHE A 228 16.37 9.29 12.70
N SER A 229 15.99 8.11 13.16
CA SER A 229 14.63 7.81 13.57
C SER A 229 14.62 7.13 14.93
N GLN A 230 13.55 7.37 15.72
CA GLN A 230 13.34 6.71 17.00
C GLN A 230 11.87 6.39 17.21
N SER A 231 11.62 5.30 17.94
CA SER A 231 10.28 4.92 18.36
C SER A 231 10.31 4.40 19.79
N HIS A 232 9.32 4.81 20.57
CA HIS A 232 9.14 4.40 21.96
C HIS A 232 7.70 4.04 22.21
N SER A 233 7.42 2.77 22.53
CA SER A 233 6.09 2.25 22.82
C SER A 233 6.05 1.73 24.25
N VAL A 234 5.09 2.21 25.01
CA VAL A 234 4.79 1.70 26.35
C VAL A 234 3.38 1.15 26.36
N SER A 235 3.17 -0.04 26.88
CA SER A 235 1.83 -0.59 27.07
C SER A 235 1.67 -1.20 28.44
N LEU A 236 0.47 -1.00 28.99
CA LEU A 236 0.00 -1.55 30.26
C LEU A 236 -1.12 -2.53 29.94
N THR A 237 -0.98 -3.78 30.38
CA THR A 237 -2.01 -4.81 30.20
C THR A 237 -2.29 -5.48 31.52
N GLY A 238 -3.56 -5.78 31.79
CA GLY A 238 -3.95 -6.49 33.01
C GLY A 238 -5.41 -6.89 32.97
N GLY A 239 -5.85 -7.53 34.06
CA GLY A 239 -7.25 -7.90 34.15
C GLY A 239 -7.54 -8.93 35.23
N SER A 240 -8.75 -9.47 35.14
CA SER A 240 -9.27 -10.53 35.97
C SER A 240 -10.08 -11.50 35.08
N SER A 241 -10.75 -12.45 35.68
CA SER A 241 -11.69 -13.34 34.97
C SER A 241 -12.86 -12.58 34.32
N THR A 242 -13.20 -11.40 34.84
CA THR A 242 -14.36 -10.62 34.37
C THR A 242 -14.01 -9.28 33.72
N SER A 243 -12.80 -8.78 33.93
CA SER A 243 -12.40 -7.46 33.43
C SER A 243 -11.00 -7.54 32.86
N ASN A 244 -10.81 -7.13 31.61
CA ASN A 244 -9.51 -7.04 30.96
C ASN A 244 -9.33 -5.63 30.41
N TYR A 245 -8.10 -5.10 30.52
CA TYR A 245 -7.78 -3.78 29.98
C TYR A 245 -6.39 -3.76 29.35
N ARG A 246 -6.25 -2.88 28.38
CA ARG A 246 -4.96 -2.50 27.77
C ARG A 246 -4.96 -1.00 27.54
N ALA A 247 -3.85 -0.36 27.85
CA ALA A 247 -3.54 1.00 27.46
C ALA A 247 -2.17 1.03 26.80
N SER A 248 -2.02 1.70 25.69
CA SER A 248 -0.73 1.87 25.01
C SER A 248 -0.53 3.31 24.55
N TYR A 249 0.73 3.69 24.51
CA TYR A 249 1.20 4.94 23.93
C TYR A 249 2.47 4.68 23.13
N THR A 250 2.50 5.18 21.88
CA THR A 250 3.66 5.07 20.99
C THR A 250 4.02 6.45 20.46
N TYR A 251 5.27 6.82 20.61
CA TYR A 251 5.92 7.97 19.97
C TYR A 251 6.81 7.47 18.83
N LEU A 252 6.68 8.08 17.65
CA LEU A 252 7.53 7.86 16.48
C LEU A 252 8.04 9.22 15.99
N ASP A 253 9.37 9.36 15.87
CA ASP A 253 10.02 10.46 15.16
C ASP A 253 10.90 9.84 14.07
N ARG A 254 10.50 10.01 12.81
CA ARG A 254 11.19 9.43 11.66
C ARG A 254 11.62 10.51 10.70
N LYS A 255 12.91 10.49 10.32
CA LYS A 255 13.49 11.36 9.32
C LYS A 255 13.95 10.52 8.14
N GLY A 256 13.42 10.82 6.95
CA GLY A 256 13.84 10.18 5.70
C GLY A 256 15.21 10.65 5.23
N VAL A 257 15.71 9.97 4.19
CA VAL A 257 17.00 10.30 3.55
C VAL A 257 16.96 11.59 2.74
N ALA A 258 15.79 12.05 2.31
CA ALA A 258 15.64 13.39 1.73
C ALA A 258 15.50 14.44 2.83
N LYS A 259 16.10 15.62 2.63
CA LYS A 259 15.85 16.78 3.51
C LYS A 259 14.35 17.13 3.49
N ASN A 260 13.78 17.61 4.58
CA ASN A 260 12.34 17.93 4.76
C ASN A 260 11.38 16.74 4.67
N ASN A 261 11.86 15.49 4.61
CA ASN A 261 11.01 14.32 4.64
C ASN A 261 10.95 13.76 6.07
N GLU A 262 9.88 14.09 6.81
CA GLU A 262 9.77 13.81 8.24
C GLU A 262 8.35 13.38 8.65
N ILE A 263 8.28 12.51 9.65
CA ILE A 263 7.04 12.12 10.33
C ILE A 263 7.28 12.18 11.84
N LYS A 264 6.42 12.92 12.57
CA LYS A 264 6.30 12.80 14.01
C LYS A 264 4.90 12.33 14.35
N ARG A 265 4.79 11.25 15.11
CA ARG A 265 3.50 10.62 15.40
C ARG A 265 3.37 10.26 16.88
N HIS A 266 2.25 10.63 17.45
CA HIS A 266 1.79 10.19 18.76
C HIS A 266 0.56 9.31 18.57
N SER A 267 0.64 8.06 19.00
CA SER A 267 -0.49 7.13 18.96
C SER A 267 -0.84 6.69 20.36
N PHE A 268 -2.10 6.72 20.72
CA PHE A 268 -2.60 6.20 21.98
C PHE A 268 -3.81 5.33 21.73
N ARG A 269 -3.93 4.26 22.51
CA ARG A 269 -5.05 3.33 22.47
C ARG A 269 -5.42 2.90 23.88
N PHE A 270 -6.70 2.82 24.11
CA PHE A 270 -7.28 2.29 25.33
C PHE A 270 -8.36 1.29 24.98
N GLN A 271 -8.31 0.11 25.59
CA GLN A 271 -9.33 -0.91 25.46
C GLN A 271 -9.67 -1.47 26.83
N ILE A 272 -10.96 -1.61 27.10
CA ILE A 272 -11.47 -2.33 28.25
C ILE A 272 -12.56 -3.30 27.81
N GLN A 273 -12.53 -4.51 28.37
CA GLN A 273 -13.58 -5.50 28.23
C GLN A 273 -14.08 -5.88 29.62
N GLN A 274 -15.38 -5.78 29.83
CA GLN A 274 -16.04 -6.14 31.07
C GLN A 274 -17.09 -7.21 30.83
N ARG A 275 -17.10 -8.24 31.66
CA ARG A 275 -18.18 -9.25 31.75
C ARG A 275 -19.09 -8.96 32.92
N ALA A 276 -20.39 -9.08 32.70
CA ALA A 276 -21.43 -8.84 33.69
C ALA A 276 -22.54 -9.91 33.58
N LEU A 277 -23.52 -9.87 34.46
CA LEU A 277 -24.69 -10.74 34.46
C LEU A 277 -24.30 -12.24 34.38
N ASN A 278 -23.43 -12.69 35.29
CA ASN A 278 -22.91 -14.06 35.34
C ASN A 278 -22.23 -14.44 34.00
N ASN A 279 -21.40 -13.52 33.43
CA ASN A 279 -20.72 -13.66 32.17
C ASN A 279 -21.60 -13.64 30.90
N ARG A 280 -22.90 -13.45 31.01
CA ARG A 280 -23.81 -13.37 29.85
C ARG A 280 -23.68 -12.08 29.07
N LEU A 281 -23.32 -10.98 29.72
CA LEU A 281 -23.09 -9.69 29.05
C LEU A 281 -21.61 -9.41 28.96
N ARG A 282 -21.12 -9.17 27.74
CA ARG A 282 -19.76 -8.69 27.45
C ARG A 282 -19.85 -7.30 26.88
N LEU A 283 -19.20 -6.35 27.51
CA LEU A 283 -19.06 -4.97 27.05
C LEU A 283 -17.61 -4.73 26.67
N THR A 284 -17.37 -4.19 25.49
CA THR A 284 -16.03 -3.76 25.05
C THR A 284 -16.09 -2.29 24.66
N LEU A 285 -15.19 -1.49 25.23
CA LEU A 285 -14.94 -0.12 24.79
C LEU A 285 -13.52 -0.06 24.25
N ASP A 286 -13.36 0.56 23.08
CA ASP A 286 -12.10 0.79 22.42
C ASP A 286 -12.03 2.24 21.97
N ALA A 287 -10.96 2.94 22.33
CA ALA A 287 -10.72 4.32 21.93
C ALA A 287 -9.27 4.47 21.47
N SER A 288 -9.05 5.05 20.31
CA SER A 288 -7.70 5.35 19.84
C SER A 288 -7.60 6.71 19.22
N GLY A 289 -6.40 7.28 19.28
CA GLY A 289 -6.07 8.51 18.62
C GLY A 289 -4.65 8.50 18.08
N THR A 290 -4.50 9.10 16.90
CA THR A 290 -3.21 9.28 16.26
C THR A 290 -3.07 10.71 15.81
N LEU A 291 -2.04 11.38 16.33
CA LEU A 291 -1.68 12.76 15.98
C LEU A 291 -0.37 12.69 15.20
N THR A 292 -0.37 13.15 13.96
CA THR A 292 0.77 13.03 13.06
C THR A 292 1.10 14.39 12.45
N ASP A 293 2.35 14.82 12.59
CA ASP A 293 2.93 15.92 11.83
C ASP A 293 3.77 15.33 10.70
N LEU A 294 3.46 15.72 9.47
CA LEU A 294 4.14 15.30 8.25
C LEU A 294 4.84 16.51 7.64
N SER A 295 6.07 16.33 7.19
CA SER A 295 6.77 17.29 6.33
C SER A 295 7.35 16.53 5.15
N ARG A 296 7.20 17.08 3.94
CA ARG A 296 7.73 16.48 2.72
C ARG A 296 8.38 17.53 1.83
N PRO A 297 9.43 17.17 1.08
CA PRO A 297 9.96 18.04 0.05
C PRO A 297 8.92 18.20 -1.06
N GLN A 298 9.00 19.30 -1.77
CA GLN A 298 8.12 19.53 -2.91
C GLN A 298 8.62 18.76 -4.15
N GLY A 299 7.69 18.35 -5.03
CA GLY A 299 7.96 17.41 -6.10
C GLY A 299 9.05 17.79 -7.10
N GLY A 300 9.37 19.08 -7.27
CA GLY A 300 10.38 19.54 -8.20
C GLY A 300 11.83 19.51 -7.71
N ASP A 301 12.09 19.27 -6.43
CA ASP A 301 13.44 19.45 -5.85
C ASP A 301 14.46 18.44 -6.41
N PHE A 302 14.04 17.17 -6.61
CA PHE A 302 14.90 16.17 -7.23
C PHE A 302 15.10 16.40 -8.72
N ILE A 303 14.08 16.90 -9.43
CA ILE A 303 14.19 17.29 -10.84
C ILE A 303 15.25 18.37 -11.01
N ARG A 304 15.30 19.35 -10.11
CA ARG A 304 16.36 20.38 -10.13
C ARG A 304 17.74 19.79 -9.89
N ALA A 305 17.87 18.83 -8.97
CA ALA A 305 19.15 18.16 -8.71
C ALA A 305 19.68 17.40 -9.94
N TYR A 306 18.79 16.86 -10.81
CA TYR A 306 19.21 16.30 -12.12
C TYR A 306 19.72 17.37 -13.09
N ASN A 307 19.17 18.59 -13.04
CA ASN A 307 19.43 19.62 -14.03
C ASN A 307 20.59 20.54 -13.68
N MET A 308 20.86 20.73 -12.39
CA MET A 308 21.89 21.69 -11.95
C MET A 308 23.29 21.28 -12.37
N ILE A 309 23.97 22.17 -13.06
CA ILE A 309 25.36 22.01 -13.55
C ILE A 309 26.31 21.88 -12.35
N PRO A 310 27.23 20.91 -12.34
CA PRO A 310 28.12 20.67 -11.19
C PRO A 310 29.12 21.82 -10.93
N LEU A 311 29.42 22.65 -11.93
CA LEU A 311 30.29 23.84 -11.76
C LEU A 311 29.61 24.95 -10.95
N TYR A 312 28.30 24.93 -10.76
CA TYR A 312 27.61 25.92 -9.94
C TYR A 312 27.78 25.63 -8.46
N PRO A 313 28.11 26.67 -7.64
CA PRO A 313 28.19 26.50 -6.20
C PRO A 313 26.79 26.50 -5.56
N VAL A 314 26.67 25.93 -4.35
CA VAL A 314 25.43 26.02 -3.56
C VAL A 314 25.21 27.44 -3.04
N TYR A 315 26.30 28.11 -2.64
CA TYR A 315 26.27 29.45 -2.07
C TYR A 315 27.17 30.40 -2.83
N ASN A 316 26.76 31.66 -2.91
CA ASN A 316 27.61 32.77 -3.31
C ASN A 316 28.68 33.05 -2.27
N ALA A 317 29.68 33.87 -2.62
CA ALA A 317 30.76 34.25 -1.72
C ALA A 317 30.29 35.04 -0.47
N ASP A 318 29.14 35.69 -0.56
CA ASP A 318 28.48 36.40 0.55
C ASP A 318 27.62 35.52 1.43
N GLY A 319 27.54 34.20 1.14
CA GLY A 319 26.74 33.24 1.92
C GLY A 319 25.28 33.14 1.49
N THR A 320 24.84 33.90 0.50
CA THR A 320 23.48 33.75 -0.10
C THR A 320 23.42 32.54 -1.03
N TYR A 321 22.24 32.02 -1.29
CA TYR A 321 22.09 30.90 -2.23
C TYR A 321 22.39 31.34 -3.66
N PHE A 322 23.08 30.49 -4.39
CA PHE A 322 23.38 30.73 -5.80
C PHE A 322 22.15 30.42 -6.68
N GLU A 323 21.72 31.41 -7.46
CA GLU A 323 20.60 31.26 -8.43
C GLU A 323 20.97 31.82 -9.82
N GLY A 324 22.26 31.81 -10.15
CA GLY A 324 22.80 32.38 -11.38
C GLY A 324 22.98 33.90 -11.29
N ALA A 325 23.55 34.48 -12.36
CA ALA A 325 23.74 35.92 -12.45
C ALA A 325 22.38 36.64 -12.44
N ASN A 326 22.17 37.51 -11.42
CA ASN A 326 20.91 38.24 -11.22
C ASN A 326 19.65 37.35 -11.10
N GLY A 327 19.77 36.13 -10.57
CA GLY A 327 18.65 35.19 -10.45
C GLY A 327 18.24 34.58 -11.79
N ALA A 328 19.12 34.52 -12.78
CA ALA A 328 18.78 34.02 -14.13
C ALA A 328 18.19 32.60 -14.13
N LEU A 329 18.61 31.74 -13.19
CA LEU A 329 18.08 30.36 -13.07
C LEU A 329 16.60 30.30 -12.66
N TYR A 330 16.04 31.37 -12.09
CA TYR A 330 14.61 31.40 -11.76
C TYR A 330 13.70 31.30 -13.00
N ASN A 331 14.18 31.79 -14.15
CA ASN A 331 13.40 31.82 -15.37
C ASN A 331 13.56 30.58 -16.25
N GLU A 332 14.47 29.66 -15.86
CA GLU A 332 14.73 28.43 -16.61
C GLU A 332 13.86 27.29 -16.04
N TYR A 333 13.10 26.65 -16.92
CA TYR A 333 12.23 25.53 -16.53
C TYR A 333 13.06 24.36 -15.97
N ASP A 334 12.63 23.81 -14.84
CA ASP A 334 13.31 22.71 -14.12
C ASP A 334 14.74 23.05 -13.62
N MET A 335 15.14 24.32 -13.61
CA MET A 335 16.40 24.80 -13.04
C MET A 335 16.16 25.47 -11.66
N GLY A 336 17.25 25.92 -11.03
CA GLY A 336 17.24 26.58 -9.74
C GLY A 336 17.86 25.72 -8.65
N ASN A 337 18.37 26.37 -7.63
CA ASN A 337 19.08 25.72 -6.51
C ASN A 337 18.12 24.87 -5.65
N PRO A 338 18.22 23.53 -5.68
CA PRO A 338 17.31 22.68 -4.90
C PRO A 338 17.52 22.82 -3.40
N VAL A 339 18.73 23.19 -2.96
CA VAL A 339 19.03 23.42 -1.54
C VAL A 339 18.33 24.68 -1.03
N HIS A 340 18.31 25.73 -1.86
CA HIS A 340 17.57 26.97 -1.57
C HIS A 340 16.07 26.69 -1.51
N ALA A 341 15.54 25.99 -2.50
CA ALA A 341 14.12 25.61 -2.53
C ALA A 341 13.72 24.82 -1.26
N MET A 342 14.50 23.81 -0.88
CA MET A 342 14.25 23.01 0.33
C MET A 342 14.41 23.80 1.65
N ALA A 343 15.22 24.87 1.65
CA ALA A 343 15.41 25.69 2.85
C ALA A 343 14.23 26.63 3.13
N GLU A 344 13.63 27.18 2.09
CA GLU A 344 12.60 28.22 2.22
C GLU A 344 11.18 27.71 1.95
N ASN A 345 11.01 26.68 1.12
CA ASN A 345 9.71 26.11 0.82
C ASN A 345 9.34 24.99 1.79
N TYR A 346 8.05 24.80 2.00
CA TYR A 346 7.58 23.67 2.80
C TYR A 346 6.22 23.15 2.33
N ASP A 347 5.99 21.87 2.55
CA ASP A 347 4.69 21.19 2.53
C ASP A 347 4.54 20.45 3.87
N ARG A 348 3.70 20.98 4.74
CA ARG A 348 3.45 20.46 6.09
C ARG A 348 2.00 20.06 6.22
N THR A 349 1.75 18.89 6.78
CA THR A 349 0.40 18.40 7.02
C THR A 349 0.28 17.92 8.47
N LYS A 350 -0.72 18.43 9.20
CA LYS A 350 -1.14 17.86 10.47
C LYS A 350 -2.32 16.92 10.21
N GLN A 351 -2.18 15.67 10.64
CA GLN A 351 -3.21 14.66 10.52
C GLN A 351 -3.61 14.18 11.91
N ASN A 352 -4.90 14.25 12.21
CA ASN A 352 -5.46 13.74 13.45
C ASN A 352 -6.54 12.72 13.13
N ILE A 353 -6.41 11.51 13.68
CA ILE A 353 -7.40 10.44 13.53
C ILE A 353 -7.84 10.02 14.93
N PHE A 354 -9.14 10.10 15.20
CA PHE A 354 -9.75 9.62 16.44
C PHE A 354 -10.80 8.58 16.11
N THR A 355 -10.78 7.47 16.85
CA THR A 355 -11.76 6.42 16.72
C THR A 355 -12.31 6.04 18.08
N GLY A 356 -13.61 5.75 18.13
CA GLY A 356 -14.30 5.22 19.28
C GLY A 356 -15.19 4.06 18.86
N ARG A 357 -15.18 2.97 19.63
CA ARG A 357 -16.00 1.79 19.43
C ARG A 357 -16.60 1.31 20.73
N GLY A 358 -17.87 1.01 20.71
CA GLY A 358 -18.59 0.35 21.79
C GLY A 358 -19.25 -0.93 21.29
N GLU A 359 -18.92 -2.08 21.89
CA GLU A 359 -19.51 -3.37 21.57
C GLU A 359 -20.24 -3.92 22.80
N ALA A 360 -21.47 -4.38 22.62
CA ALA A 360 -22.23 -5.11 23.62
C ALA A 360 -22.66 -6.46 23.03
N GLN A 361 -22.23 -7.56 23.66
CA GLN A 361 -22.66 -8.91 23.32
C GLN A 361 -23.43 -9.51 24.50
N PHE A 362 -24.61 -10.04 24.23
CA PHE A 362 -25.44 -10.71 25.24
C PHE A 362 -25.74 -12.15 24.82
N ASP A 363 -25.34 -13.10 25.66
CA ASP A 363 -25.60 -14.53 25.49
C ASP A 363 -27.02 -14.84 25.97
N ILE A 364 -27.96 -15.02 25.03
CA ILE A 364 -29.38 -15.26 25.27
C ILE A 364 -29.57 -16.63 25.89
N ILE A 365 -29.02 -17.65 25.22
CA ILE A 365 -28.91 -19.03 25.70
C ILE A 365 -27.55 -19.57 25.26
N ASP A 366 -27.20 -20.76 25.75
CA ASP A 366 -25.96 -21.40 25.34
C ASP A 366 -25.89 -21.60 23.81
N GLY A 367 -24.85 -21.05 23.18
CA GLY A 367 -24.64 -21.04 21.74
C GLY A 367 -25.40 -19.96 20.94
N LEU A 368 -26.30 -19.16 21.56
CA LEU A 368 -27.02 -18.08 20.88
C LEU A 368 -26.74 -16.74 21.55
N ASN A 369 -26.16 -15.82 20.80
CA ASN A 369 -25.89 -14.45 21.28
C ASN A 369 -26.31 -13.38 20.26
N ILE A 370 -26.63 -12.21 20.79
CA ILE A 370 -26.84 -10.99 20.06
C ILE A 370 -25.69 -10.03 20.35
N LYS A 371 -25.18 -9.37 19.32
CA LYS A 371 -24.11 -8.37 19.43
C LYS A 371 -24.51 -7.08 18.73
N VAL A 372 -24.24 -5.96 19.38
CA VAL A 372 -24.37 -4.61 18.85
C VAL A 372 -23.00 -3.96 18.84
N ASP A 373 -22.63 -3.36 17.74
CA ASP A 373 -21.37 -2.67 17.55
C ASP A 373 -21.65 -1.23 17.06
N LEU A 374 -21.14 -0.25 17.78
CA LEU A 374 -21.25 1.16 17.43
C LEU A 374 -19.85 1.73 17.25
N PHE A 375 -19.60 2.34 16.12
CA PHE A 375 -18.30 2.92 15.80
C PHE A 375 -18.44 4.32 15.25
N LYS A 376 -17.54 5.19 15.68
CA LYS A 376 -17.36 6.53 15.12
C LYS A 376 -15.89 6.83 14.94
N SER A 377 -15.53 7.39 13.76
CA SER A 377 -14.20 7.93 13.53
C SER A 377 -14.28 9.32 12.91
N ARG A 378 -13.28 10.14 13.24
CA ARG A 378 -13.03 11.41 12.59
C ARG A 378 -11.57 11.51 12.23
N SER A 379 -11.29 11.72 10.95
CA SER A 379 -9.96 12.06 10.43
C SER A 379 -10.00 13.51 9.98
N SER A 380 -9.02 14.30 10.42
CA SER A 380 -8.87 15.69 9.98
C SER A 380 -7.44 15.95 9.54
N TYR A 381 -7.30 16.77 8.53
CA TYR A 381 -6.03 17.12 7.90
C TYR A 381 -5.97 18.63 7.72
N ASP A 382 -4.82 19.22 8.06
CA ASP A 382 -4.52 20.64 7.88
C ASP A 382 -3.18 20.73 7.14
N GLN A 383 -3.23 20.99 5.83
CA GLN A 383 -2.05 21.13 4.99
C GLN A 383 -1.73 22.60 4.74
N SER A 384 -0.46 22.95 4.90
CA SER A 384 0.11 24.24 4.58
C SER A 384 1.26 24.05 3.59
N VAL A 385 1.13 24.61 2.41
CA VAL A 385 2.20 24.64 1.39
C VAL A 385 2.62 26.10 1.20
N TRP A 386 3.92 26.33 1.20
CA TRP A 386 4.53 27.64 0.98
C TRP A 386 5.64 27.56 -0.06
N ASN A 387 5.64 28.49 -1.00
CA ASN A 387 6.70 28.72 -1.96
C ASN A 387 7.16 30.17 -1.91
N GLN A 388 8.45 30.36 -1.66
CA GLN A 388 9.10 31.66 -1.60
C GLN A 388 9.41 32.18 -3.00
N ALA A 389 9.25 33.50 -3.21
CA ALA A 389 9.52 34.17 -4.50
C ALA A 389 11.01 34.24 -4.86
N THR A 390 11.89 34.07 -3.87
CA THR A 390 13.34 34.18 -4.02
C THR A 390 14.01 32.97 -4.62
N ASN A 391 13.23 31.91 -4.90
CA ASN A 391 13.71 30.70 -5.54
C ASN A 391 12.82 30.33 -6.73
N TYR A 392 13.26 29.35 -7.52
CA TYR A 392 12.55 28.93 -8.76
C TYR A 392 11.12 28.52 -8.51
N ALA A 393 10.80 27.84 -7.40
CA ALA A 393 9.45 27.39 -7.11
C ALA A 393 8.46 28.55 -6.96
N GLY A 394 8.92 29.71 -6.54
CA GLY A 394 8.14 30.96 -6.49
C GLY A 394 8.25 31.82 -7.74
N ALA A 395 9.19 31.56 -8.65
CA ALA A 395 9.43 32.38 -9.83
C ALA A 395 8.23 32.41 -10.77
N GLY A 396 7.91 33.57 -11.32
CA GLY A 396 6.77 33.75 -12.21
C GLY A 396 5.41 33.89 -11.53
N SER A 397 5.24 33.43 -10.29
CA SER A 397 4.03 33.57 -9.49
C SER A 397 4.22 34.45 -8.26
N ASN A 398 5.42 34.96 -8.03
CA ASN A 398 5.84 35.52 -6.75
C ASN A 398 5.70 34.45 -5.65
N SER A 399 5.81 34.82 -4.37
CA SER A 399 5.51 33.89 -3.27
C SER A 399 4.05 33.43 -3.33
N ASN A 400 3.82 32.17 -3.03
CA ASN A 400 2.48 31.62 -2.99
C ASN A 400 2.25 30.69 -1.81
N ALA A 401 1.01 30.61 -1.37
CA ALA A 401 0.59 29.76 -0.28
C ALA A 401 -0.67 28.98 -0.61
N THR A 402 -0.70 27.71 -0.19
CA THR A 402 -1.91 26.88 -0.19
C THR A 402 -2.27 26.50 1.25
N ARG A 403 -3.55 26.68 1.60
CA ARG A 403 -4.16 26.09 2.81
C ARG A 403 -5.23 25.12 2.35
N ASN A 404 -5.07 23.86 2.74
CA ASN A 404 -6.01 22.82 2.37
C ASN A 404 -6.40 22.03 3.62
N ASN A 405 -7.66 22.14 4.01
CA ASN A 405 -8.20 21.45 5.18
C ASN A 405 -9.27 20.48 4.73
N TRP A 406 -9.18 19.23 5.17
CA TRP A 406 -10.23 18.27 4.91
C TRP A 406 -10.49 17.38 6.11
N SER A 407 -11.73 16.91 6.20
CA SER A 407 -12.13 15.97 7.23
C SER A 407 -12.98 14.86 6.65
N ASN A 408 -12.91 13.70 7.27
CA ASN A 408 -13.76 12.56 6.99
C ASN A 408 -14.38 12.07 8.31
N ASP A 409 -15.69 12.17 8.42
CA ASP A 409 -16.49 11.68 9.54
C ASP A 409 -17.20 10.40 9.13
N ARG A 410 -17.04 9.34 9.90
CA ARG A 410 -17.61 8.03 9.61
C ARG A 410 -18.32 7.47 10.83
N GLU A 411 -19.53 6.99 10.62
CA GLU A 411 -20.37 6.33 11.62
C GLU A 411 -20.79 4.95 11.13
N LEU A 412 -20.72 3.96 11.98
CA LEU A 412 -21.12 2.60 11.68
C LEU A 412 -21.93 2.05 12.85
N MET A 413 -23.02 1.38 12.54
CA MET A 413 -23.82 0.59 13.49
C MET A 413 -24.05 -0.79 12.91
N GLU A 414 -23.74 -1.82 13.67
CA GLU A 414 -23.95 -3.21 13.28
C GLU A 414 -24.67 -4.01 14.34
N TRP A 415 -25.57 -4.87 13.90
CA TRP A 415 -26.28 -5.84 14.71
C TRP A 415 -26.03 -7.22 14.15
N THR A 416 -25.66 -8.18 15.02
CA THR A 416 -25.53 -9.57 14.61
C THR A 416 -26.20 -10.50 15.63
N LEU A 417 -26.88 -11.51 15.10
CA LEU A 417 -27.40 -12.64 15.85
C LEU A 417 -26.55 -13.86 15.45
N ASN A 418 -25.90 -14.47 16.43
CA ASN A 418 -24.96 -15.57 16.20
C ASN A 418 -25.46 -16.80 16.94
N PHE A 419 -25.46 -17.94 16.24
CA PHE A 419 -25.72 -19.26 16.78
C PHE A 419 -24.53 -20.17 16.43
N ASP A 420 -23.96 -20.84 17.43
CA ASP A 420 -22.90 -21.85 17.24
C ASP A 420 -23.10 -22.94 18.28
N ARG A 421 -23.35 -24.18 17.83
CA ARG A 421 -23.59 -25.32 18.71
C ARG A 421 -23.17 -26.63 18.08
N THR A 422 -22.63 -27.51 18.94
CA THR A 422 -22.28 -28.88 18.58
C THR A 422 -23.32 -29.85 19.08
N PHE A 423 -23.81 -30.72 18.17
CA PHE A 423 -24.79 -31.77 18.45
C PHE A 423 -24.14 -33.12 18.07
N GLY A 424 -23.54 -33.79 19.05
CA GLY A 424 -22.76 -35.01 18.77
C GLY A 424 -21.62 -34.73 17.81
N ASP A 425 -21.62 -35.35 16.64
CA ASP A 425 -20.62 -35.20 15.59
C ASP A 425 -20.90 -34.01 14.66
N HIS A 426 -21.99 -33.28 14.84
CA HIS A 426 -22.48 -32.21 14.01
C HIS A 426 -22.27 -30.87 14.68
N LYS A 427 -21.47 -29.97 14.05
CA LYS A 427 -21.35 -28.59 14.49
C LYS A 427 -22.10 -27.70 13.50
N VAL A 428 -23.00 -26.87 14.01
CA VAL A 428 -23.85 -25.96 13.22
C VAL A 428 -23.60 -24.54 13.68
N GLY A 429 -23.29 -23.65 12.78
CA GLY A 429 -23.20 -22.22 13.02
C GLY A 429 -24.12 -21.44 12.08
N ALA A 430 -24.74 -20.39 12.60
CA ALA A 430 -25.54 -19.45 11.81
C ALA A 430 -25.29 -18.02 12.29
N LEU A 431 -25.25 -17.08 11.36
CA LEU A 431 -25.13 -15.66 11.63
C LEU A 431 -26.13 -14.91 10.76
N ALA A 432 -26.86 -13.97 11.34
CA ALA A 432 -27.65 -12.98 10.63
C ALA A 432 -27.25 -11.59 11.11
N GLY A 433 -27.16 -10.62 10.20
CA GLY A 433 -26.68 -9.29 10.55
C GLY A 433 -27.30 -8.18 9.73
N TYR A 434 -27.28 -7.01 10.33
CA TYR A 434 -27.63 -5.72 9.74
C TYR A 434 -26.51 -4.73 9.99
N SER A 435 -26.17 -3.92 8.98
CA SER A 435 -25.16 -2.86 9.09
C SER A 435 -25.68 -1.59 8.43
N TRP A 436 -25.45 -0.45 9.09
CA TRP A 436 -25.69 0.88 8.59
C TRP A 436 -24.41 1.70 8.71
N GLU A 437 -24.02 2.39 7.64
CA GLU A 437 -22.86 3.25 7.60
C GLU A 437 -23.21 4.59 6.97
N ASN A 438 -22.70 5.66 7.56
CA ASN A 438 -22.70 7.02 7.03
C ASN A 438 -21.26 7.52 6.95
N ASN A 439 -20.89 8.11 5.83
CA ASN A 439 -19.57 8.70 5.62
C ASN A 439 -19.75 10.10 5.04
N GLU A 440 -19.15 11.10 5.68
CA GLU A 440 -19.15 12.50 5.25
C GLU A 440 -17.73 12.99 5.08
N TYR A 441 -17.44 13.57 3.93
CA TYR A 441 -16.21 14.25 3.61
C TYR A 441 -16.47 15.73 3.41
N ALA A 442 -15.63 16.57 4.01
CA ALA A 442 -15.66 18.01 3.81
C ALA A 442 -14.26 18.54 3.55
N SER A 443 -14.13 19.53 2.66
CA SER A 443 -12.84 20.16 2.38
C SER A 443 -12.97 21.66 2.16
N HIS A 444 -11.89 22.39 2.46
CA HIS A 444 -11.70 23.81 2.19
C HIS A 444 -10.30 23.97 1.61
N TYR A 445 -10.22 24.60 0.46
CA TYR A 445 -8.97 24.89 -0.24
C TYR A 445 -8.88 26.38 -0.51
N THR A 446 -7.69 26.96 -0.25
CA THR A 446 -7.39 28.36 -0.58
C THR A 446 -5.98 28.43 -1.11
N TYR A 447 -5.80 29.09 -2.26
CA TYR A 447 -4.52 29.39 -2.87
C TYR A 447 -4.41 30.89 -3.11
N VAL A 448 -3.31 31.50 -2.65
CA VAL A 448 -3.06 32.93 -2.79
C VAL A 448 -1.62 33.15 -3.22
N GLU A 449 -1.42 34.15 -4.05
CA GLU A 449 -0.11 34.54 -4.57
C GLU A 449 0.27 35.96 -4.13
N ASN A 450 1.56 36.31 -4.34
CA ASN A 450 2.09 37.67 -4.27
C ASN A 450 1.97 38.26 -2.86
N PHE A 451 2.72 37.67 -1.93
CA PHE A 451 2.77 38.08 -0.53
C PHE A 451 3.67 39.27 -0.32
N ALA A 452 3.14 40.34 0.27
CA ALA A 452 3.92 41.50 0.66
C ALA A 452 4.85 41.23 1.85
N VAL A 453 4.45 40.29 2.72
CA VAL A 453 5.22 39.83 3.91
C VAL A 453 5.39 38.34 3.81
N THR A 454 6.61 37.88 3.60
CA THR A 454 6.95 36.47 3.36
C THR A 454 7.37 35.71 4.61
N SER A 455 7.77 36.43 5.68
CA SER A 455 8.29 35.82 6.91
C SER A 455 7.29 34.94 7.68
N MET A 456 6.00 35.09 7.45
CA MET A 456 4.95 34.30 8.08
C MET A 456 4.48 33.12 7.20
N GLY A 457 4.95 33.06 5.95
CA GLY A 457 4.60 31.99 5.02
C GLY A 457 3.08 31.81 4.86
N ALA A 458 2.63 30.55 4.84
CA ALA A 458 1.21 30.22 4.72
C ALA A 458 0.38 30.47 6.00
N ASP A 459 1.00 30.89 7.09
CA ASP A 459 0.27 31.14 8.36
C ASP A 459 -0.48 32.49 8.35
N ASN A 460 -0.14 33.38 7.41
CA ASN A 460 -0.83 34.66 7.25
C ASN A 460 -1.27 34.88 5.78
N ILE A 461 -2.24 34.10 5.35
CA ILE A 461 -2.68 34.03 3.95
C ILE A 461 -3.28 35.35 3.42
N GLN A 462 -3.79 36.21 4.31
CA GLN A 462 -4.37 37.49 3.92
C GLN A 462 -3.34 38.55 3.48
N THR A 463 -2.04 38.33 3.68
CA THR A 463 -0.98 39.23 3.20
C THR A 463 -0.64 39.03 1.72
N GLY A 464 -1.17 37.97 1.11
CA GLY A 464 -1.13 37.79 -0.33
C GLY A 464 -2.21 38.66 -1.00
N ASN A 465 -1.89 39.29 -2.11
CA ASN A 465 -2.78 40.26 -2.77
C ASN A 465 -3.41 39.74 -4.08
N ASN A 466 -3.15 38.48 -4.45
CA ASN A 466 -3.65 37.88 -5.68
C ASN A 466 -4.46 36.60 -5.39
N LEU A 467 -5.70 36.78 -4.95
CA LEU A 467 -6.70 35.73 -4.82
C LEU A 467 -7.60 35.73 -6.06
N LYS A 468 -7.37 34.79 -6.98
CA LYS A 468 -8.16 34.65 -8.21
C LYS A 468 -9.48 33.93 -7.95
N VAL A 469 -10.49 34.18 -8.79
CA VAL A 469 -11.74 33.41 -8.80
C VAL A 469 -11.43 31.93 -9.01
N GLY A 470 -11.95 31.05 -8.15
CA GLY A 470 -11.68 29.61 -8.17
C GLY A 470 -10.53 29.17 -7.25
N ASN A 471 -9.74 30.10 -6.70
CA ASN A 471 -8.67 29.80 -5.75
C ASN A 471 -9.15 29.62 -4.30
N ALA A 472 -10.41 29.93 -4.00
CA ALA A 472 -11.05 29.61 -2.73
C ALA A 472 -12.26 28.71 -3.01
N THR A 473 -12.16 27.45 -2.59
CA THR A 473 -13.19 26.44 -2.85
C THR A 473 -13.52 25.65 -1.60
N SER A 474 -14.72 25.09 -1.57
CA SER A 474 -15.14 24.14 -0.55
C SER A 474 -15.98 23.04 -1.18
N ALA A 475 -15.91 21.84 -0.59
CA ALA A 475 -16.73 20.72 -1.03
C ALA A 475 -17.23 19.93 0.17
N ARG A 476 -18.42 19.32 0.02
CA ARG A 476 -18.98 18.36 0.96
C ARG A 476 -19.60 17.21 0.19
N ASN A 477 -19.17 16.01 0.52
CA ASN A 477 -19.63 14.78 -0.10
C ASN A 477 -20.08 13.80 0.99
N ALA A 478 -21.13 13.04 0.73
CA ALA A 478 -21.60 12.03 1.66
C ALA A 478 -22.14 10.81 0.92
N TYR A 479 -21.99 9.65 1.54
CA TYR A 479 -22.68 8.44 1.11
C TYR A 479 -23.19 7.64 2.29
N LYS A 480 -24.22 6.82 2.04
CA LYS A 480 -24.78 5.88 3.00
C LYS A 480 -24.78 4.49 2.41
N LEU A 481 -24.51 3.52 3.27
CA LEU A 481 -24.53 2.10 2.94
C LEU A 481 -25.39 1.36 3.96
N ILE A 482 -26.32 0.54 3.49
CA ILE A 482 -27.15 -0.34 4.31
C ILE A 482 -26.94 -1.76 3.84
N SER A 483 -26.78 -2.70 4.78
CA SER A 483 -26.48 -4.08 4.45
C SER A 483 -27.26 -5.06 5.30
N PHE A 484 -27.73 -6.14 4.65
CA PHE A 484 -28.27 -7.32 5.30
C PHE A 484 -27.41 -8.52 4.92
N PHE A 485 -27.01 -9.32 5.87
CA PHE A 485 -26.13 -10.45 5.60
C PHE A 485 -26.44 -11.67 6.48
N GLY A 486 -26.12 -12.83 5.95
CA GLY A 486 -26.26 -14.09 6.65
C GLY A 486 -25.17 -15.07 6.26
N ARG A 487 -24.79 -15.93 7.20
CA ARG A 487 -23.83 -17.02 6.99
C ARG A 487 -24.34 -18.26 7.72
N ALA A 488 -24.25 -19.41 7.07
CA ALA A 488 -24.46 -20.71 7.68
C ALA A 488 -23.20 -21.54 7.51
N THR A 489 -22.81 -22.23 8.59
CA THR A 489 -21.66 -23.15 8.61
C THR A 489 -22.13 -24.51 9.14
N TYR A 490 -21.63 -25.57 8.54
CA TYR A 490 -21.86 -26.92 8.97
C TYR A 490 -20.58 -27.72 8.90
N SER A 491 -20.30 -28.48 9.97
CA SER A 491 -19.16 -29.39 10.03
C SER A 491 -19.61 -30.74 10.59
N TYR A 492 -19.27 -31.82 9.90
CA TYR A 492 -19.46 -33.20 10.35
C TYR A 492 -18.11 -33.83 10.66
N LYS A 493 -17.86 -34.10 11.94
CA LYS A 493 -16.62 -34.72 12.45
C LYS A 493 -15.33 -34.01 12.01
N GLU A 494 -15.38 -32.71 11.73
CA GLU A 494 -14.27 -31.95 11.08
C GLU A 494 -13.79 -32.58 9.75
N ARG A 495 -14.60 -33.47 9.16
CA ARG A 495 -14.30 -34.18 7.92
C ARG A 495 -14.94 -33.53 6.71
N TYR A 496 -16.20 -33.17 6.81
CA TYR A 496 -16.95 -32.49 5.75
C TYR A 496 -17.47 -31.18 6.29
N MET A 497 -17.03 -30.10 5.68
CA MET A 497 -17.37 -28.75 6.13
C MET A 497 -17.97 -27.98 4.95
N VAL A 498 -19.01 -27.21 5.21
CA VAL A 498 -19.66 -26.34 4.23
C VAL A 498 -19.94 -24.99 4.86
N THR A 499 -19.68 -23.92 4.12
CA THR A 499 -20.04 -22.54 4.49
C THR A 499 -20.82 -21.92 3.33
N ALA A 500 -21.97 -21.33 3.64
CA ALA A 500 -22.75 -20.53 2.69
C ALA A 500 -22.96 -19.13 3.27
N THR A 501 -22.74 -18.10 2.46
CA THR A 501 -22.90 -16.71 2.84
C THR A 501 -23.72 -15.97 1.78
N ILE A 502 -24.60 -15.08 2.23
CA ILE A 502 -25.32 -14.14 1.37
C ILE A 502 -25.27 -12.76 2.00
N ARG A 503 -25.01 -11.75 1.17
CA ARG A 503 -25.05 -10.34 1.59
C ARG A 503 -25.78 -9.53 0.55
N ARG A 504 -26.59 -8.57 1.00
CA ARG A 504 -27.30 -7.60 0.16
C ARG A 504 -26.99 -6.18 0.64
N ASP A 505 -26.36 -5.42 -0.21
CA ASP A 505 -25.90 -4.05 0.07
C ASP A 505 -26.67 -3.03 -0.77
N GLY A 506 -27.10 -1.93 -0.15
CA GLY A 506 -27.71 -0.79 -0.80
C GLY A 506 -26.87 0.45 -0.57
N SER A 507 -26.37 1.08 -1.64
CA SER A 507 -25.51 2.26 -1.58
C SER A 507 -26.13 3.46 -2.28
N SER A 508 -25.95 4.64 -1.68
CA SER A 508 -26.39 5.89 -2.26
C SER A 508 -25.54 6.36 -3.45
N LYS A 509 -24.35 5.77 -3.68
CA LYS A 509 -23.44 6.13 -4.78
C LYS A 509 -24.00 5.75 -6.16
N PHE A 510 -24.80 4.69 -6.23
CA PHE A 510 -25.30 4.12 -7.49
C PHE A 510 -26.59 4.77 -8.00
N GLY A 511 -26.87 4.52 -9.27
CA GLY A 511 -28.05 5.00 -9.96
C GLY A 511 -29.35 4.50 -9.31
N LYS A 512 -30.42 5.25 -9.51
CA LYS A 512 -31.71 4.94 -8.87
C LYS A 512 -32.23 3.54 -9.17
N ASN A 513 -31.84 2.97 -10.32
CA ASN A 513 -32.28 1.66 -10.78
C ASN A 513 -31.45 0.50 -10.18
N HIS A 514 -30.22 0.76 -9.68
CA HIS A 514 -29.26 -0.28 -9.29
C HIS A 514 -28.57 -0.02 -7.94
N LYS A 515 -29.27 0.62 -7.00
CA LYS A 515 -28.71 0.90 -5.65
C LYS A 515 -28.37 -0.35 -4.86
N TRP A 516 -29.05 -1.48 -5.14
CA TRP A 516 -28.91 -2.72 -4.40
C TRP A 516 -28.11 -3.76 -5.18
N GLY A 517 -27.09 -4.36 -4.53
CA GLY A 517 -26.33 -5.52 -5.01
C GLY A 517 -26.51 -6.72 -4.08
N THR A 518 -26.47 -7.93 -4.64
CA THR A 518 -26.56 -9.19 -3.87
C THR A 518 -25.32 -10.05 -4.14
N PHE A 519 -24.66 -10.52 -3.10
CA PHE A 519 -23.35 -11.16 -3.14
C PHE A 519 -23.41 -12.52 -2.42
N PRO A 520 -23.77 -13.61 -3.12
CA PRO A 520 -23.76 -14.96 -2.58
C PRO A 520 -22.39 -15.61 -2.66
N SER A 521 -22.10 -16.53 -1.74
CA SER A 521 -20.95 -17.43 -1.83
C SER A 521 -21.20 -18.76 -1.16
N VAL A 522 -20.49 -19.78 -1.61
CA VAL A 522 -20.46 -21.12 -1.04
C VAL A 522 -19.04 -21.68 -1.08
N SER A 523 -18.65 -22.38 -0.03
CA SER A 523 -17.40 -23.12 0.02
C SER A 523 -17.58 -24.43 0.77
N ALA A 524 -16.77 -25.41 0.39
CA ALA A 524 -16.73 -26.73 1.04
C ALA A 524 -15.28 -27.13 1.30
N ALA A 525 -15.05 -27.89 2.35
CA ALA A 525 -13.77 -28.49 2.62
C ALA A 525 -13.94 -29.95 3.04
N TRP A 526 -12.95 -30.77 2.63
CA TRP A 526 -12.86 -32.19 2.94
C TRP A 526 -11.55 -32.44 3.69
N GLY A 527 -11.68 -32.82 4.96
CA GLY A 527 -10.56 -33.25 5.79
C GLY A 527 -10.16 -34.69 5.46
N ILE A 528 -9.37 -34.87 4.41
CA ILE A 528 -8.96 -36.17 3.89
C ILE A 528 -8.23 -36.98 4.97
N SER A 529 -7.38 -36.34 5.77
CA SER A 529 -6.63 -36.96 6.87
C SER A 529 -7.55 -37.57 7.95
N GLN A 530 -8.80 -37.11 8.05
CA GLN A 530 -9.77 -37.62 9.01
C GLN A 530 -10.51 -38.87 8.49
N GLU A 531 -10.25 -39.30 7.27
CA GLU A 531 -10.88 -40.50 6.70
C GLU A 531 -10.26 -41.79 7.23
N PRO A 532 -11.06 -42.86 7.37
CA PRO A 532 -10.57 -44.14 7.87
C PRO A 532 -9.41 -44.73 7.07
N PHE A 533 -9.38 -44.50 5.75
CA PHE A 533 -8.30 -44.99 4.88
C PHE A 533 -6.97 -44.27 5.10
N MET A 534 -6.95 -43.07 5.73
CA MET A 534 -5.76 -42.29 6.04
C MET A 534 -5.15 -42.64 7.41
N GLN A 535 -5.84 -43.35 8.29
CA GLN A 535 -5.38 -43.63 9.67
C GLN A 535 -4.03 -44.36 9.74
N ASN A 536 -3.68 -45.13 8.72
CA ASN A 536 -2.41 -45.84 8.64
C ASN A 536 -1.29 -45.04 7.97
N VAL A 537 -1.57 -43.83 7.44
CA VAL A 537 -0.60 -42.97 6.74
C VAL A 537 0.04 -42.01 7.74
N LYS A 538 0.95 -42.52 8.59
CA LYS A 538 1.51 -41.79 9.75
C LYS A 538 2.37 -40.57 9.43
N TRP A 539 2.81 -40.39 8.18
CA TRP A 539 3.62 -39.25 7.76
C TRP A 539 2.77 -38.05 7.31
N VAL A 540 1.46 -38.24 7.16
CA VAL A 540 0.48 -37.18 6.88
C VAL A 540 -0.26 -36.88 8.19
N ASP A 541 -0.04 -35.68 8.75
CA ASP A 541 -0.71 -35.23 9.95
C ASP A 541 -2.05 -34.58 9.63
N ASP A 542 -2.07 -33.78 8.56
CA ASP A 542 -3.29 -33.19 8.03
C ASP A 542 -3.23 -33.08 6.51
N LEU A 543 -4.37 -33.31 5.89
CA LEU A 543 -4.58 -33.12 4.45
C LEU A 543 -6.02 -32.69 4.25
N LYS A 544 -6.21 -31.44 3.76
CA LYS A 544 -7.52 -30.85 3.57
C LYS A 544 -7.63 -30.25 2.17
N LEU A 545 -8.61 -30.70 1.42
CA LEU A 545 -9.00 -30.14 0.13
C LEU A 545 -10.15 -29.16 0.36
N ARG A 546 -10.08 -27.97 -0.22
CA ARG A 546 -11.14 -26.97 -0.14
C ARG A 546 -11.43 -26.38 -1.52
N ALA A 547 -12.70 -26.05 -1.75
CA ALA A 547 -13.16 -25.38 -2.96
C ALA A 547 -14.24 -24.36 -2.62
N GLY A 548 -14.22 -23.22 -3.29
CA GLY A 548 -15.19 -22.16 -3.06
C GLY A 548 -15.51 -21.39 -4.33
N TYR A 549 -16.72 -20.86 -4.37
CA TYR A 549 -17.19 -19.94 -5.38
C TYR A 549 -18.00 -18.83 -4.73
N GLY A 550 -17.80 -17.60 -5.16
CA GLY A 550 -18.59 -16.48 -4.63
C GLY A 550 -18.53 -15.27 -5.53
N ILE A 551 -19.40 -14.33 -5.22
CA ILE A 551 -19.50 -13.03 -5.90
C ILE A 551 -19.31 -11.95 -4.85
N THR A 552 -18.48 -10.96 -5.14
CA THR A 552 -18.27 -9.75 -4.34
C THR A 552 -18.52 -8.52 -5.21
N GLY A 553 -18.91 -7.41 -4.59
CA GLY A 553 -19.11 -6.14 -5.27
C GLY A 553 -17.98 -5.17 -5.04
N ASN A 554 -18.02 -4.07 -5.79
CA ASN A 554 -17.12 -2.95 -5.63
C ASN A 554 -17.82 -1.61 -5.81
N GLN A 555 -17.63 -0.68 -4.86
CA GLN A 555 -18.10 0.71 -4.92
C GLN A 555 -16.99 1.74 -4.65
N ASP A 556 -15.79 1.31 -4.22
CA ASP A 556 -14.82 2.23 -3.60
C ASP A 556 -14.19 3.19 -4.62
N GLY A 557 -14.04 2.79 -5.88
CA GLY A 557 -13.60 3.66 -6.97
C GLY A 557 -14.63 4.72 -7.41
N LEU A 558 -15.86 4.67 -6.90
CA LEU A 558 -16.92 5.57 -7.30
C LEU A 558 -17.09 6.72 -6.28
N SER A 559 -16.92 7.96 -6.76
CA SER A 559 -17.21 9.13 -5.94
C SER A 559 -18.71 9.23 -5.64
N PRO A 560 -19.11 9.79 -4.48
CA PRO A 560 -20.51 10.12 -4.22
C PRO A 560 -21.11 10.98 -5.36
N TYR A 561 -22.41 10.82 -5.60
CA TYR A 561 -23.19 11.56 -6.61
C TYR A 561 -22.80 11.32 -8.07
N LYS A 562 -21.90 10.36 -8.38
CA LYS A 562 -21.44 10.10 -9.75
C LYS A 562 -22.56 9.63 -10.70
N SER A 563 -23.66 9.16 -10.15
CA SER A 563 -24.86 8.79 -10.91
C SER A 563 -25.82 9.97 -11.23
N LEU A 564 -25.56 11.16 -10.67
CA LEU A 564 -26.42 12.33 -10.81
C LEU A 564 -25.85 13.31 -11.83
N GLU A 565 -26.72 14.17 -12.39
CA GLU A 565 -26.28 15.37 -13.09
C GLU A 565 -25.82 16.41 -12.07
N LEU A 566 -24.64 16.97 -12.28
CA LEU A 566 -24.07 17.99 -11.43
C LEU A 566 -23.80 19.26 -12.21
N TYR A 567 -23.85 20.37 -11.51
CA TYR A 567 -23.56 21.69 -12.01
C TYR A 567 -22.35 22.28 -11.30
N GLU A 568 -21.57 23.06 -12.02
CA GLU A 568 -20.45 23.83 -11.46
C GLU A 568 -20.56 25.31 -11.87
N SER A 569 -19.96 26.19 -11.07
CA SER A 569 -19.83 27.59 -11.44
C SER A 569 -18.84 27.72 -12.63
N TYR A 570 -19.24 28.49 -13.65
CA TYR A 570 -18.44 28.69 -14.86
C TYR A 570 -18.33 30.17 -15.18
N GLY A 571 -17.50 30.88 -14.43
CA GLY A 571 -17.26 32.28 -14.60
C GLY A 571 -18.46 33.18 -14.17
N THR A 572 -18.49 34.37 -14.69
CA THR A 572 -19.51 35.38 -14.35
C THR A 572 -20.03 36.05 -15.60
N TYR A 573 -21.26 36.55 -15.53
CA TYR A 573 -21.88 37.39 -16.56
C TYR A 573 -22.53 38.62 -15.92
N ILE A 574 -22.69 39.68 -16.71
CA ILE A 574 -23.29 40.93 -16.24
C ILE A 574 -24.72 41.01 -16.74
N THR A 575 -25.68 41.22 -15.84
CA THR A 575 -27.07 41.48 -16.14
C THR A 575 -27.62 42.51 -15.19
N GLY A 576 -28.42 43.49 -15.72
CA GLY A 576 -28.94 44.56 -14.91
C GLY A 576 -27.91 45.42 -14.18
N GLY A 577 -26.66 45.51 -14.68
CA GLY A 577 -25.54 46.22 -14.02
C GLY A 577 -24.90 45.48 -12.85
N SER A 578 -25.34 44.25 -12.55
CA SER A 578 -24.76 43.40 -11.50
C SER A 578 -24.07 42.18 -12.08
N THR A 579 -22.95 41.76 -11.45
CA THR A 579 -22.22 40.52 -11.78
C THR A 579 -22.98 39.34 -11.21
N GLN A 580 -23.29 38.34 -12.03
CA GLN A 580 -23.95 37.11 -11.66
C GLN A 580 -23.04 35.90 -11.96
N THR A 581 -23.10 34.85 -11.15
CA THR A 581 -22.39 33.62 -11.39
C THR A 581 -23.08 32.78 -12.46
N ALA A 582 -22.34 32.39 -13.48
CA ALA A 582 -22.81 31.44 -14.49
C ALA A 582 -22.61 29.99 -14.00
N PHE A 583 -23.54 29.11 -14.36
CA PHE A 583 -23.44 27.67 -14.07
C PHE A 583 -23.50 26.86 -15.35
N ARG A 584 -22.77 25.75 -15.37
CA ARG A 584 -22.86 24.75 -16.46
C ARG A 584 -22.95 23.34 -15.87
N VAL A 585 -23.42 22.40 -16.68
CA VAL A 585 -23.38 21.00 -16.35
C VAL A 585 -21.92 20.55 -16.30
N SER A 586 -21.49 19.93 -15.21
CA SER A 586 -20.13 19.41 -15.00
C SER A 586 -20.09 17.89 -15.03
N GLN A 587 -21.25 17.22 -15.07
CA GLN A 587 -21.37 15.78 -15.10
C GLN A 587 -22.72 15.33 -15.65
N ASN A 588 -22.72 14.37 -16.57
CA ASN A 588 -23.94 13.72 -17.06
C ASN A 588 -24.51 12.74 -16.03
N ALA A 589 -25.83 12.67 -15.91
CA ALA A 589 -26.49 11.65 -15.10
C ALA A 589 -26.39 10.25 -15.71
N ASN A 590 -26.22 9.23 -14.87
CA ASN A 590 -26.39 7.83 -15.25
C ASN A 590 -27.26 7.08 -14.22
N PRO A 591 -28.58 6.99 -14.44
CA PRO A 591 -29.50 6.31 -13.53
C PRO A 591 -29.28 4.79 -13.46
N ASP A 592 -28.59 4.20 -14.45
CA ASP A 592 -28.29 2.77 -14.56
C ASP A 592 -26.88 2.41 -14.07
N LEU A 593 -26.16 3.38 -13.49
CA LEU A 593 -24.86 3.14 -12.87
C LEU A 593 -24.98 2.08 -11.76
N LYS A 594 -24.27 0.98 -11.88
CA LYS A 594 -24.37 -0.20 -11.01
C LYS A 594 -23.03 -0.65 -10.44
N TRP A 595 -23.09 -1.65 -9.58
CA TRP A 595 -21.94 -2.28 -8.95
C TRP A 595 -21.01 -2.96 -9.96
N GLU A 596 -19.71 -2.80 -9.81
CA GLU A 596 -18.77 -3.77 -10.38
C GLU A 596 -18.94 -5.08 -9.63
N SER A 597 -18.95 -6.19 -10.34
CA SER A 597 -19.16 -7.52 -9.77
C SER A 597 -17.98 -8.43 -10.07
N THR A 598 -17.38 -8.98 -9.04
CA THR A 598 -16.27 -9.94 -9.16
C THR A 598 -16.72 -11.31 -8.71
N SER A 599 -16.74 -12.27 -9.63
CA SER A 599 -16.89 -13.69 -9.32
C SER A 599 -15.53 -14.35 -9.21
N MET A 600 -15.36 -15.25 -8.23
CA MET A 600 -14.11 -15.97 -8.02
C MET A 600 -14.37 -17.43 -7.69
N PHE A 601 -13.71 -18.32 -8.41
CA PHE A 601 -13.52 -19.72 -8.06
C PHE A 601 -12.13 -19.89 -7.43
N ASN A 602 -12.05 -20.65 -6.34
CA ASN A 602 -10.81 -21.00 -5.67
C ASN A 602 -10.82 -22.49 -5.32
N ILE A 603 -9.70 -23.18 -5.54
CA ILE A 603 -9.44 -24.53 -5.04
C ILE A 603 -8.09 -24.54 -4.34
N GLY A 604 -8.01 -25.18 -3.19
CA GLY A 604 -6.80 -25.20 -2.37
C GLY A 604 -6.59 -26.54 -1.67
N LEU A 605 -5.34 -26.94 -1.55
CA LEU A 605 -4.89 -28.09 -0.78
C LEU A 605 -4.01 -27.60 0.37
N ASP A 606 -4.50 -27.79 1.60
CA ASP A 606 -3.73 -27.55 2.82
C ASP A 606 -3.14 -28.87 3.30
N PHE A 607 -1.88 -28.90 3.68
CA PHE A 607 -1.21 -30.11 4.14
C PHE A 607 -0.27 -29.84 5.32
N SER A 608 -0.13 -30.85 6.17
CA SER A 608 0.85 -30.94 7.26
C SER A 608 1.41 -32.35 7.28
N LEU A 609 2.74 -32.45 7.20
CA LEU A 609 3.46 -33.70 6.98
C LEU A 609 4.60 -33.84 8.00
N PHE A 610 5.00 -35.13 8.26
CA PHE A 610 6.17 -35.48 9.07
C PHE A 610 6.09 -34.94 10.50
N HIS A 611 4.96 -35.17 11.18
CA HIS A 611 4.69 -34.71 12.55
C HIS A 611 4.74 -33.16 12.67
N GLY A 612 4.12 -32.49 11.71
CA GLY A 612 4.02 -31.03 11.66
C GLY A 612 5.33 -30.33 11.25
N ARG A 613 6.33 -31.06 10.74
CA ARG A 613 7.60 -30.46 10.33
C ARG A 613 7.53 -29.72 9.00
N LEU A 614 6.73 -30.22 8.07
CA LEU A 614 6.50 -29.57 6.77
C LEU A 614 5.01 -29.31 6.62
N GLY A 615 4.64 -28.07 6.42
CA GLY A 615 3.28 -27.69 6.15
C GLY A 615 3.19 -26.67 5.04
N GLY A 616 2.02 -26.56 4.43
CA GLY A 616 1.87 -25.60 3.32
C GLY A 616 0.46 -25.57 2.76
N THR A 617 0.32 -24.73 1.76
CA THR A 617 -0.92 -24.54 1.01
C THR A 617 -0.57 -24.33 -0.45
N ILE A 618 -1.28 -25.06 -1.34
CA ILE A 618 -1.24 -24.86 -2.78
C ILE A 618 -2.64 -24.42 -3.20
N GLU A 619 -2.74 -23.30 -3.93
CA GLU A 619 -4.02 -22.73 -4.34
C GLU A 619 -4.02 -22.40 -5.84
N TYR A 620 -5.15 -22.62 -6.49
CA TYR A 620 -5.47 -22.10 -7.81
C TYR A 620 -6.73 -21.24 -7.69
N TYR A 621 -6.73 -20.08 -8.35
CA TYR A 621 -7.88 -19.20 -8.42
C TYR A 621 -8.16 -18.74 -9.85
N ALA A 622 -9.44 -18.48 -10.13
CA ALA A 622 -9.91 -17.82 -11.33
C ALA A 622 -10.94 -16.75 -10.93
N LYS A 623 -10.58 -15.50 -11.17
CA LYS A 623 -11.34 -14.29 -10.82
C LYS A 623 -11.80 -13.62 -12.10
N LYS A 624 -13.11 -13.27 -12.19
CA LYS A 624 -13.67 -12.51 -13.30
C LYS A 624 -14.43 -11.32 -12.77
N THR A 625 -13.97 -10.11 -13.10
CA THR A 625 -14.67 -8.85 -12.83
C THR A 625 -15.46 -8.46 -14.07
N LYS A 626 -16.73 -8.13 -13.88
CA LYS A 626 -17.65 -7.65 -14.90
C LYS A 626 -18.16 -6.27 -14.54
N ASP A 627 -18.63 -5.59 -15.57
CA ASP A 627 -19.28 -4.29 -15.42
C ASP A 627 -18.34 -3.27 -14.74
N MET A 628 -17.05 -3.30 -15.09
CA MET A 628 -16.07 -2.36 -14.56
C MET A 628 -16.45 -0.93 -14.90
N LEU A 629 -16.26 -0.06 -13.93
CA LEU A 629 -16.51 1.37 -14.05
C LEU A 629 -15.40 2.05 -14.85
N TYR A 630 -15.78 2.93 -15.77
CA TYR A 630 -14.86 3.82 -16.47
C TYR A 630 -15.57 5.11 -16.92
N ASN A 631 -14.82 6.20 -17.10
CA ASN A 631 -15.35 7.43 -17.66
C ASN A 631 -15.20 7.39 -19.18
N TYR A 632 -16.30 7.14 -19.88
CA TYR A 632 -16.34 7.08 -21.34
C TYR A 632 -16.53 8.47 -21.93
N SER A 633 -15.79 8.78 -22.98
CA SER A 633 -16.05 9.96 -23.80
C SER A 633 -17.36 9.78 -24.56
N VAL A 634 -18.18 10.79 -24.58
CA VAL A 634 -19.48 10.79 -25.27
C VAL A 634 -19.62 12.01 -26.15
N PRO A 635 -20.35 11.92 -27.29
CA PRO A 635 -20.49 13.02 -28.23
C PRO A 635 -21.37 14.14 -27.68
N THR A 636 -20.88 15.36 -27.82
CA THR A 636 -21.67 16.58 -27.66
C THR A 636 -22.25 17.01 -29.03
N PRO A 637 -23.48 17.50 -29.12
CA PRO A 637 -24.40 17.94 -28.05
C PRO A 637 -25.36 16.87 -27.55
N THR A 638 -25.27 15.61 -27.97
CA THR A 638 -26.16 14.54 -27.50
C THR A 638 -26.09 14.39 -25.98
N TYR A 639 -24.90 14.53 -25.44
CA TYR A 639 -24.65 14.66 -24.01
C TYR A 639 -24.17 16.09 -23.72
N VAL A 640 -24.66 16.68 -22.64
CA VAL A 640 -24.30 18.05 -22.27
C VAL A 640 -22.85 18.18 -21.82
N TYR A 641 -22.32 17.11 -21.19
CA TYR A 641 -20.92 17.00 -20.79
C TYR A 641 -20.23 15.90 -21.60
N ASN A 642 -18.95 16.08 -21.91
CA ASN A 642 -18.20 15.23 -22.86
C ASN A 642 -17.81 13.84 -22.33
N SER A 643 -18.18 13.51 -21.10
CA SER A 643 -17.92 12.17 -20.52
C SER A 643 -19.04 11.71 -19.60
N ILE A 644 -19.14 10.39 -19.43
CA ILE A 644 -20.09 9.74 -18.53
C ILE A 644 -19.44 8.56 -17.83
N ALA A 645 -19.70 8.38 -16.54
CA ALA A 645 -19.32 7.17 -15.84
C ALA A 645 -20.29 6.04 -16.19
N ALA A 646 -19.77 4.92 -16.67
CA ALA A 646 -20.58 3.77 -17.11
C ALA A 646 -19.92 2.44 -16.78
N ASN A 647 -20.73 1.38 -16.70
CA ASN A 647 -20.28 0.01 -16.43
C ASN A 647 -20.14 -0.75 -17.74
N VAL A 648 -18.93 -0.92 -18.25
CA VAL A 648 -18.72 -1.54 -19.56
C VAL A 648 -17.66 -2.63 -19.56
N GLY A 649 -16.54 -2.42 -18.88
CA GLY A 649 -15.37 -3.29 -18.96
C GLY A 649 -15.50 -4.64 -18.25
N ASP A 650 -14.81 -5.65 -18.76
CA ASP A 650 -14.62 -6.95 -18.09
C ASP A 650 -13.13 -7.34 -18.06
N MET A 651 -12.72 -8.02 -16.99
CA MET A 651 -11.33 -8.47 -16.80
C MET A 651 -11.27 -9.82 -16.11
N THR A 652 -10.24 -10.60 -16.40
CA THR A 652 -9.95 -11.86 -15.72
C THR A 652 -8.56 -11.84 -15.08
N ASN A 653 -8.44 -12.48 -13.92
CA ASN A 653 -7.19 -12.81 -13.26
C ASN A 653 -7.20 -14.29 -12.89
N LYS A 654 -6.14 -15.02 -13.23
CA LYS A 654 -5.97 -16.43 -12.87
C LYS A 654 -4.58 -16.61 -12.30
N GLY A 655 -4.44 -17.49 -11.35
CA GLY A 655 -3.12 -17.68 -10.75
C GLY A 655 -2.98 -18.89 -9.87
N ILE A 656 -1.72 -19.16 -9.55
CA ILE A 656 -1.30 -20.24 -8.64
C ILE A 656 -0.50 -19.61 -7.51
N GLU A 657 -0.79 -20.04 -6.29
CA GLU A 657 -0.13 -19.59 -5.07
C GLU A 657 0.40 -20.79 -4.30
N LEU A 658 1.62 -20.70 -3.81
CA LEU A 658 2.27 -21.69 -2.97
C LEU A 658 2.76 -21.01 -1.70
N THR A 659 2.45 -21.60 -0.54
CA THR A 659 3.07 -21.27 0.75
C THR A 659 3.62 -22.57 1.34
N LEU A 660 4.91 -22.59 1.68
CA LEU A 660 5.57 -23.69 2.36
C LEU A 660 6.18 -23.20 3.67
N ASN A 661 5.99 -23.94 4.73
CA ASN A 661 6.58 -23.72 6.04
C ASN A 661 7.28 -25.01 6.47
N TRP A 662 8.57 -24.92 6.77
CA TRP A 662 9.35 -26.09 7.11
C TRP A 662 10.19 -25.85 8.37
N ASN A 663 10.01 -26.73 9.35
CA ASN A 663 10.92 -26.86 10.48
C ASN A 663 12.05 -27.83 10.10
N VAL A 664 13.16 -27.25 9.59
CA VAL A 664 14.28 -28.00 8.99
C VAL A 664 15.03 -28.76 10.07
N ILE A 665 15.40 -28.07 11.14
CA ILE A 665 16.12 -28.65 12.28
C ILE A 665 15.41 -28.17 13.56
N LYS A 666 15.18 -29.14 14.44
CA LYS A 666 14.67 -28.86 15.79
C LYS A 666 15.38 -29.71 16.78
N THR A 667 16.19 -29.09 17.63
CA THR A 667 16.88 -29.71 18.76
C THR A 667 16.52 -28.92 20.03
N ARG A 668 17.06 -29.33 21.15
CA ARG A 668 16.86 -28.61 22.42
C ARG A 668 17.43 -27.19 22.40
N ASP A 669 18.57 -26.98 21.75
CA ASP A 669 19.31 -25.72 21.80
C ASP A 669 19.32 -24.96 20.46
N PHE A 670 18.87 -25.59 19.36
CA PHE A 670 18.88 -25.01 18.03
C PHE A 670 17.61 -25.36 17.27
N ASP A 671 16.96 -24.34 16.74
CA ASP A 671 15.78 -24.42 15.88
C ASP A 671 16.03 -23.65 14.58
N TRP A 672 15.73 -24.25 13.43
CA TRP A 672 15.76 -23.61 12.12
C TRP A 672 14.42 -23.82 11.43
N THR A 673 13.70 -22.74 11.22
CA THR A 673 12.48 -22.72 10.42
C THR A 673 12.68 -21.89 9.14
N THR A 674 12.10 -22.37 8.05
CA THR A 674 12.08 -21.65 6.78
C THR A 674 10.66 -21.55 6.22
N SER A 675 10.33 -20.43 5.60
CA SER A 675 9.03 -20.17 4.96
C SER A 675 9.26 -19.63 3.56
N LEU A 676 8.56 -20.20 2.58
CA LEU A 676 8.58 -19.78 1.18
C LEU A 676 7.17 -19.43 0.72
N THR A 677 7.01 -18.27 0.12
CA THR A 677 5.81 -17.87 -0.63
C THR A 677 6.17 -17.70 -2.09
N LEU A 678 5.32 -18.20 -2.98
CA LEU A 678 5.45 -18.03 -4.43
C LEU A 678 4.06 -17.78 -5.02
N SER A 679 3.97 -16.83 -5.93
CA SER A 679 2.72 -16.54 -6.64
C SER A 679 2.98 -16.21 -8.11
N HIS A 680 2.06 -16.66 -8.96
CA HIS A 680 1.94 -16.30 -10.36
C HIS A 680 0.52 -15.81 -10.63
N ASN A 681 0.37 -14.70 -11.33
CA ASN A 681 -0.91 -14.15 -11.76
C ASN A 681 -0.89 -13.80 -13.25
N GLU A 682 -1.90 -14.25 -13.98
CA GLU A 682 -2.17 -13.86 -15.36
C GLU A 682 -3.39 -12.94 -15.39
N ASN A 683 -3.22 -11.72 -15.88
CA ASN A 683 -4.27 -10.72 -16.04
C ASN A 683 -4.67 -10.59 -17.51
N LYS A 684 -5.97 -10.41 -17.80
CA LYS A 684 -6.46 -10.18 -19.15
C LYS A 684 -7.72 -9.30 -19.14
N VAL A 685 -7.69 -8.21 -19.88
CA VAL A 685 -8.88 -7.40 -20.22
C VAL A 685 -9.68 -8.16 -21.28
N THR A 686 -10.95 -8.44 -21.02
CA THR A 686 -11.77 -9.26 -21.91
C THR A 686 -12.83 -8.45 -22.66
N ARG A 687 -13.13 -7.22 -22.19
CA ARG A 687 -14.07 -6.31 -22.82
C ARG A 687 -13.81 -4.86 -22.38
N LEU A 688 -13.88 -3.91 -23.31
CA LEU A 688 -13.82 -2.46 -23.07
C LEU A 688 -14.99 -1.70 -23.69
N SER A 689 -15.84 -2.35 -24.44
CA SER A 689 -16.93 -1.74 -25.20
C SER A 689 -18.24 -2.50 -25.04
N ASN A 690 -19.36 -1.82 -25.22
CA ASN A 690 -20.70 -2.38 -25.37
C ASN A 690 -21.49 -1.62 -26.47
N ASP A 691 -22.77 -1.88 -26.60
CA ASP A 691 -23.62 -1.28 -27.66
C ASP A 691 -23.79 0.25 -27.52
N PHE A 692 -23.54 0.81 -26.33
CA PHE A 692 -23.74 2.24 -26.04
C PHE A 692 -22.42 3.00 -25.92
N TYR A 693 -21.37 2.35 -25.39
CA TYR A 693 -20.09 2.96 -25.10
C TYR A 693 -18.97 2.14 -25.72
N SER A 694 -18.19 2.79 -26.56
CA SER A 694 -17.10 2.13 -27.29
C SER A 694 -15.77 2.82 -27.03
N THR A 695 -14.76 2.02 -26.75
CA THR A 695 -13.35 2.43 -26.81
C THR A 695 -12.53 1.23 -27.30
N SER A 696 -11.71 1.46 -28.32
CA SER A 696 -10.82 0.41 -28.86
C SER A 696 -9.64 0.16 -27.93
N ALA A 697 -9.12 1.23 -27.31
CA ALA A 697 -7.98 1.18 -26.43
C ALA A 697 -7.96 2.39 -25.48
N ILE A 698 -7.26 2.23 -24.34
CA ILE A 698 -6.97 3.31 -23.39
C ILE A 698 -5.46 3.49 -23.38
N TYR A 699 -4.98 4.63 -23.87
CA TYR A 699 -3.58 5.02 -23.80
C TYR A 699 -3.32 5.72 -22.47
N THR A 700 -2.28 5.29 -21.75
CA THR A 700 -1.98 5.77 -20.41
C THR A 700 -0.48 5.73 -20.11
N GLY A 701 -0.08 6.23 -18.94
CA GLY A 701 1.32 6.33 -18.54
C GLY A 701 2.02 7.42 -19.34
N ASN A 702 2.10 8.62 -18.77
CA ASN A 702 2.78 9.77 -19.39
C ASN A 702 4.16 9.95 -18.73
N PRO A 703 5.20 9.23 -19.20
CA PRO A 703 6.56 9.50 -18.78
C PRO A 703 6.97 10.85 -19.36
N TRP A 704 7.36 11.76 -18.50
CA TRP A 704 7.88 13.02 -19.03
C TRP A 704 9.32 12.83 -19.53
N ILE A 705 9.52 13.00 -20.82
CA ILE A 705 10.84 13.07 -21.46
C ILE A 705 10.93 14.44 -22.12
N ARG A 706 12.09 15.10 -22.00
CA ARG A 706 12.29 16.42 -22.61
C ARG A 706 12.00 16.40 -24.12
N GLY A 707 11.22 17.35 -24.59
CA GLY A 707 10.80 17.44 -25.98
C GLY A 707 9.69 16.47 -26.40
N GLN A 708 9.15 15.68 -25.50
CA GLN A 708 8.10 14.67 -25.74
C GLN A 708 6.88 14.89 -24.84
N SER A 709 6.22 16.04 -24.97
CA SER A 709 5.00 16.32 -24.19
C SER A 709 3.82 15.45 -24.65
N GLY A 710 3.09 14.90 -23.70
CA GLY A 710 1.84 14.17 -23.96
C GLY A 710 1.98 12.74 -24.53
N GLN A 711 3.19 12.21 -24.64
CA GLN A 711 3.40 10.83 -25.09
C GLN A 711 2.98 9.84 -24.00
N THR A 712 2.31 8.77 -24.42
CA THR A 712 1.92 7.66 -23.53
C THR A 712 2.86 6.46 -23.69
N SER A 713 3.05 5.72 -22.62
CA SER A 713 3.93 4.54 -22.62
C SER A 713 3.18 3.22 -22.61
N HIS A 714 1.90 3.23 -22.25
CA HIS A 714 1.10 2.02 -22.03
C HIS A 714 -0.18 2.03 -22.85
N ILE A 715 -0.69 0.82 -23.12
CA ILE A 715 -2.00 0.58 -23.73
C ILE A 715 -2.79 -0.43 -22.89
N VAL A 716 -4.08 -0.16 -22.77
CA VAL A 716 -5.08 -1.13 -22.27
C VAL A 716 -6.02 -1.43 -23.41
N GLU A 717 -6.11 -2.69 -23.83
CA GLU A 717 -6.98 -3.13 -24.92
C GLU A 717 -7.57 -4.51 -24.66
N GLU A 718 -8.62 -4.85 -25.39
CA GLU A 718 -9.26 -6.15 -25.30
C GLU A 718 -8.31 -7.27 -25.73
N GLY A 719 -8.39 -8.40 -25.03
CA GLY A 719 -7.57 -9.57 -25.32
C GLY A 719 -6.17 -9.56 -24.70
N ARG A 720 -5.75 -8.46 -24.10
CA ARG A 720 -4.41 -8.25 -23.55
C ARG A 720 -4.41 -8.07 -22.03
N SER A 721 -3.21 -8.23 -21.47
CA SER A 721 -2.93 -7.94 -20.07
C SER A 721 -2.81 -6.43 -19.82
N LEU A 722 -3.07 -5.97 -18.61
CA LEU A 722 -2.63 -4.65 -18.15
C LEU A 722 -1.10 -4.56 -18.12
N GLY A 723 -0.59 -3.33 -18.03
CA GLY A 723 0.85 -3.07 -17.88
C GLY A 723 1.68 -3.30 -19.14
N ASN A 724 1.05 -3.42 -20.30
CA ASN A 724 1.78 -3.50 -21.56
C ASN A 724 2.37 -2.15 -21.93
N PHE A 725 3.69 -2.09 -22.06
CA PHE A 725 4.36 -0.99 -22.73
C PHE A 725 4.07 -1.07 -24.22
N TYR A 726 3.62 0.06 -24.78
CA TYR A 726 3.21 0.18 -26.16
C TYR A 726 3.75 1.47 -26.75
N ASN A 727 4.78 1.36 -27.57
CA ASN A 727 5.43 2.49 -28.25
C ASN A 727 6.41 1.95 -29.31
N LEU A 728 7.31 2.80 -29.81
CA LEU A 728 8.28 2.46 -30.85
C LEU A 728 9.27 1.39 -30.37
N LYS A 729 9.52 0.39 -31.23
CA LYS A 729 10.56 -0.61 -30.99
C LYS A 729 11.87 -0.12 -31.60
N CYS A 730 12.86 0.16 -30.75
CA CYS A 730 14.20 0.57 -31.15
C CYS A 730 15.04 -0.66 -31.48
N LEU A 731 15.71 -0.62 -32.64
CA LEU A 731 16.61 -1.66 -33.11
C LEU A 731 18.10 -1.35 -32.80
N GLY A 732 18.41 -0.14 -32.35
CA GLY A 732 19.75 0.31 -32.02
C GLY A 732 19.99 1.77 -32.43
N LEU A 733 21.26 2.14 -32.51
CA LEU A 733 21.72 3.43 -33.07
C LEU A 733 22.39 3.20 -34.42
N ASP A 734 22.22 4.15 -35.30
CA ASP A 734 23.02 4.21 -36.55
C ASP A 734 24.44 4.73 -36.29
N ALA A 735 25.24 4.84 -37.39
CA ALA A 735 26.61 5.33 -37.29
C ALA A 735 26.70 6.81 -36.86
N ASP A 736 25.63 7.58 -37.08
CA ASP A 736 25.54 9.01 -36.77
C ASP A 736 24.89 9.28 -35.39
N GLY A 737 24.54 8.20 -34.66
CA GLY A 737 23.99 8.30 -33.32
C GLY A 737 22.48 8.56 -33.24
N HIS A 738 21.75 8.31 -34.32
CA HIS A 738 20.29 8.41 -34.35
C HIS A 738 19.64 7.06 -34.05
N PHE A 739 18.47 7.08 -33.42
CA PHE A 739 17.73 5.84 -33.12
C PHE A 739 17.14 5.23 -34.39
N ILE A 740 17.39 3.94 -34.62
CA ILE A 740 16.76 3.14 -35.66
C ILE A 740 15.52 2.51 -35.08
N TYR A 741 14.34 2.87 -35.57
CA TYR A 741 13.08 2.27 -35.16
C TYR A 741 12.57 1.26 -36.20
N GLU A 742 11.84 0.24 -35.74
CA GLU A 742 11.15 -0.73 -36.56
C GLU A 742 9.97 -0.05 -37.30
N ASP A 743 9.95 -0.10 -38.62
CA ASP A 743 8.80 0.27 -39.46
C ASP A 743 7.83 -0.92 -39.47
N VAL A 744 6.81 -0.87 -38.62
CA VAL A 744 5.89 -1.99 -38.38
C VAL A 744 4.89 -2.13 -39.50
N ASN A 745 4.45 -1.01 -40.10
CA ASN A 745 3.44 -1.01 -41.16
C ASN A 745 4.08 -1.04 -42.57
N ASN A 746 5.43 -0.95 -42.68
CA ASN A 746 6.23 -0.95 -43.91
C ASN A 746 5.90 0.19 -44.89
N ASP A 747 5.53 1.37 -44.38
CA ASP A 747 5.26 2.57 -45.19
C ASP A 747 6.48 3.46 -45.39
N LYS A 748 7.63 3.13 -44.79
CA LYS A 748 8.91 3.85 -44.77
C LYS A 748 8.91 5.18 -44.03
N VAL A 749 7.93 5.41 -43.16
CA VAL A 749 7.81 6.60 -42.36
C VAL A 749 7.61 6.19 -40.89
N ILE A 750 8.55 6.47 -40.01
CA ILE A 750 8.40 6.16 -38.58
C ILE A 750 7.45 7.16 -37.95
N SER A 751 6.32 6.67 -37.50
CA SER A 751 5.21 7.45 -36.93
C SER A 751 4.55 6.73 -35.73
N ASP A 752 3.45 7.28 -35.25
CA ASP A 752 2.63 6.65 -34.20
C ASP A 752 1.98 5.32 -34.65
N ASP A 753 1.89 5.08 -35.97
CA ASP A 753 1.36 3.85 -36.55
C ASP A 753 2.35 2.68 -36.42
N ASP A 754 3.62 2.95 -36.10
CA ASP A 754 4.67 1.96 -35.84
C ASP A 754 4.77 1.56 -34.38
N ARG A 755 3.89 2.07 -33.53
CA ARG A 755 3.83 1.63 -32.13
C ARG A 755 3.46 0.15 -32.03
N THR A 756 4.21 -0.55 -31.18
CA THR A 756 4.02 -1.97 -30.95
C THR A 756 4.24 -2.33 -29.47
N TYR A 757 4.01 -3.60 -29.12
CA TYR A 757 4.25 -4.10 -27.76
C TYR A 757 5.75 -4.27 -27.51
N ILE A 758 6.28 -3.55 -26.55
CA ILE A 758 7.72 -3.51 -26.23
C ILE A 758 8.06 -4.05 -24.84
N GLY A 759 7.10 -4.63 -24.15
CA GLY A 759 7.29 -5.26 -22.85
C GLY A 759 6.05 -5.24 -21.99
N ASN A 760 6.14 -5.84 -20.78
CA ASN A 760 5.07 -5.80 -19.79
C ASN A 760 5.66 -5.55 -18.40
N ALA A 761 5.05 -4.64 -17.65
CA ALA A 761 5.49 -4.24 -16.33
C ALA A 761 5.03 -5.18 -15.21
N LEU A 762 4.03 -6.04 -15.46
CA LEU A 762 3.55 -7.00 -14.47
C LEU A 762 4.54 -8.17 -14.32
N PRO A 763 4.89 -8.58 -13.10
CA PRO A 763 5.78 -9.72 -12.88
C PRO A 763 5.09 -11.03 -13.28
N LYS A 764 5.87 -11.96 -13.83
CA LYS A 764 5.45 -13.34 -14.06
C LYS A 764 5.40 -14.14 -12.77
N ALA A 765 6.25 -13.83 -11.80
CA ALA A 765 6.24 -14.46 -10.48
C ALA A 765 6.71 -13.48 -9.41
N GLU A 766 6.17 -13.63 -8.21
CA GLU A 766 6.62 -12.97 -6.98
C GLU A 766 6.96 -14.02 -5.94
N PHE A 767 8.02 -13.79 -5.16
CA PHE A 767 8.43 -14.71 -4.12
C PHE A 767 8.87 -13.99 -2.84
N GLY A 768 8.72 -14.69 -1.72
CA GLY A 768 9.25 -14.32 -0.42
C GLY A 768 9.85 -15.53 0.29
N TRP A 769 11.06 -15.42 0.83
CA TRP A 769 11.77 -16.49 1.51
C TRP A 769 12.31 -16.00 2.85
N THR A 770 11.73 -16.53 3.94
CA THR A 770 12.11 -16.20 5.32
C THR A 770 12.85 -17.36 5.94
N ASN A 771 13.93 -17.09 6.68
CA ASN A 771 14.63 -18.05 7.52
C ASN A 771 14.74 -17.51 8.93
N ASN A 772 14.41 -18.33 9.91
CA ASN A 772 14.56 -18.02 11.32
C ASN A 772 15.41 -19.11 12.00
N PHE A 773 16.38 -18.67 12.78
CA PHE A 773 17.28 -19.51 13.56
C PHE A 773 17.20 -19.08 15.01
N THR A 774 17.05 -20.04 15.90
CA THR A 774 17.15 -19.81 17.35
C THR A 774 18.24 -20.72 17.89
N TRP A 775 19.21 -20.14 18.59
CA TRP A 775 20.29 -20.87 19.27
C TRP A 775 20.42 -20.41 20.71
N LYS A 776 19.89 -21.23 21.63
CA LYS A 776 19.80 -20.86 23.04
C LYS A 776 19.04 -19.52 23.20
N ASN A 777 19.73 -18.48 23.64
CA ASN A 777 19.20 -17.13 23.86
C ASN A 777 19.35 -16.21 22.65
N TRP A 778 19.98 -16.66 21.57
CA TRP A 778 20.13 -15.92 20.32
C TRP A 778 19.00 -16.24 19.36
N ASP A 779 18.50 -15.23 18.69
CA ASP A 779 17.63 -15.35 17.51
C ASP A 779 18.25 -14.61 16.33
N PHE A 780 18.25 -15.27 15.19
CA PHE A 780 18.70 -14.70 13.92
C PHE A 780 17.65 -14.96 12.86
N SER A 781 17.33 -13.95 12.06
CA SER A 781 16.42 -14.11 10.94
C SER A 781 16.87 -13.30 9.74
N PHE A 782 16.56 -13.80 8.53
CA PHE A 782 16.66 -13.01 7.32
C PHE A 782 15.49 -13.28 6.38
N PHE A 783 15.17 -12.28 5.56
CA PHE A 783 14.08 -12.31 4.61
C PHE A 783 14.53 -11.80 3.25
N ILE A 784 14.33 -12.62 2.22
CA ILE A 784 14.60 -12.29 0.82
C ILE A 784 13.27 -12.28 0.07
N ARG A 785 13.06 -11.28 -0.77
CA ARG A 785 11.90 -11.22 -1.66
C ARG A 785 12.29 -10.70 -3.04
N GLY A 786 11.42 -10.93 -4.01
CA GLY A 786 11.68 -10.43 -5.36
C GLY A 786 10.53 -10.67 -6.34
N THR A 787 10.75 -10.14 -7.53
CA THR A 787 9.88 -10.31 -8.70
C THR A 787 10.68 -10.82 -9.88
N ILE A 788 10.03 -11.56 -10.76
CA ILE A 788 10.66 -12.17 -11.93
C ILE A 788 9.82 -11.85 -13.17
N GLY A 789 10.48 -11.40 -14.23
CA GLY A 789 9.92 -11.29 -15.58
C GLY A 789 9.15 -10.01 -15.88
N ASN A 790 9.18 -9.03 -14.99
CA ASN A 790 8.64 -7.68 -15.23
C ASN A 790 9.66 -6.80 -15.98
N LYS A 791 9.14 -5.77 -16.66
CA LYS A 791 9.91 -4.72 -17.31
C LYS A 791 9.69 -3.38 -16.61
N VAL A 792 10.68 -2.48 -16.71
CA VAL A 792 10.64 -1.12 -16.14
C VAL A 792 11.09 -0.14 -17.20
N LEU A 793 10.38 0.96 -17.34
CA LEU A 793 10.80 2.12 -18.13
C LEU A 793 11.71 2.99 -17.26
N ASN A 794 12.99 3.06 -17.63
CA ASN A 794 13.98 3.93 -16.99
C ASN A 794 13.80 5.36 -17.51
N ASN A 795 12.80 6.04 -16.97
CA ASN A 795 12.43 7.39 -17.37
C ASN A 795 13.51 8.45 -17.00
N PRO A 796 14.19 8.40 -15.83
CA PRO A 796 15.30 9.31 -15.57
C PRO A 796 16.41 9.20 -16.61
N LEU A 797 16.81 7.99 -17.01
CA LEU A 797 17.83 7.79 -18.04
C LEU A 797 17.37 8.34 -19.39
N ALA A 798 16.11 8.13 -19.77
CA ALA A 798 15.55 8.70 -21.00
C ALA A 798 15.49 10.23 -20.98
N ALA A 799 15.22 10.82 -19.81
CA ALA A 799 15.09 12.27 -19.65
C ALA A 799 16.45 13.00 -19.54
N TYR A 800 17.44 12.39 -18.88
CA TYR A 800 18.71 13.04 -18.51
C TYR A 800 19.95 12.29 -19.00
N GLY A 801 19.81 11.16 -19.68
CA GLY A 801 20.92 10.35 -20.18
C GLY A 801 21.31 10.65 -21.64
N THR A 802 20.76 11.70 -22.24
CA THR A 802 21.09 12.15 -23.60
C THR A 802 21.72 13.53 -23.59
N PRO A 803 22.53 13.91 -24.57
CA PRO A 803 23.31 15.15 -24.54
C PRO A 803 22.53 16.41 -24.93
N ASN A 804 21.27 16.32 -25.34
CA ASN A 804 20.53 17.39 -26.01
C ASN A 804 20.47 18.73 -25.26
N TYR A 805 20.59 18.70 -23.95
CA TYR A 805 20.50 19.91 -23.13
C TYR A 805 21.76 20.15 -22.27
N ILE A 806 22.85 19.40 -22.54
CA ILE A 806 24.02 19.36 -21.66
C ILE A 806 24.75 20.70 -21.58
N MET A 807 24.66 21.58 -22.60
CA MET A 807 25.25 22.92 -22.56
C MET A 807 24.66 23.81 -21.45
N GLY A 808 23.40 23.56 -21.05
CA GLY A 808 22.66 24.34 -20.05
C GLY A 808 22.23 23.54 -18.83
N THR A 809 22.42 22.22 -18.80
CA THR A 809 22.05 21.37 -17.69
C THR A 809 23.09 20.29 -17.42
N ASN A 810 22.97 19.59 -16.31
CA ASN A 810 23.72 18.35 -16.08
C ASN A 810 23.08 17.16 -16.82
N ALA A 811 23.77 16.04 -16.85
CA ALA A 811 23.31 14.78 -17.43
C ALA A 811 23.70 13.59 -16.55
N MET A 812 22.97 12.48 -16.70
CA MET A 812 23.34 11.21 -16.09
C MET A 812 24.52 10.59 -16.84
N ASN A 813 25.54 10.18 -16.09
CA ASN A 813 26.69 9.46 -16.63
C ASN A 813 26.24 8.07 -17.12
N ASN A 814 26.44 7.82 -18.43
CA ASN A 814 26.08 6.54 -19.02
C ASN A 814 26.84 6.30 -20.32
N GLU A 815 26.91 5.06 -20.79
CA GLU A 815 27.65 4.62 -21.97
C GLU A 815 27.15 5.18 -23.31
N TYR A 816 25.95 5.79 -23.33
CA TYR A 816 25.30 6.33 -24.54
C TYR A 816 25.37 7.85 -24.61
N LEU A 817 25.81 8.54 -23.55
CA LEU A 817 25.68 9.98 -23.41
C LEU A 817 26.36 10.76 -24.57
N THR A 818 27.51 10.30 -25.06
CA THR A 818 28.24 10.91 -26.19
C THR A 818 27.94 10.25 -27.54
N LYS A 819 27.12 9.17 -27.54
CA LYS A 819 26.80 8.41 -28.76
C LYS A 819 25.44 8.75 -29.35
N ILE A 820 24.52 9.30 -28.54
CA ILE A 820 23.18 9.67 -28.99
C ILE A 820 23.20 11.13 -29.45
N HIS A 821 22.77 11.38 -30.71
CA HIS A 821 22.76 12.71 -31.30
C HIS A 821 21.35 13.23 -31.58
N GLU A 822 20.35 12.66 -30.98
CA GLU A 822 18.97 13.12 -31.08
C GLU A 822 18.20 13.03 -29.72
N SER A 823 17.03 13.64 -29.67
CA SER A 823 16.15 13.59 -28.48
C SER A 823 15.61 12.19 -28.25
N ALA A 824 15.63 11.76 -27.01
CA ALA A 824 15.01 10.50 -26.60
C ALA A 824 13.51 10.50 -26.91
N LYS A 825 13.02 9.38 -27.44
CA LYS A 825 11.59 9.07 -27.57
C LYS A 825 11.24 7.92 -26.64
N VAL A 826 9.99 7.87 -26.18
CA VAL A 826 9.49 6.68 -25.50
C VAL A 826 9.63 5.48 -26.44
N SER A 827 10.45 4.52 -26.07
CA SER A 827 10.75 3.36 -26.91
C SER A 827 11.29 2.18 -26.10
N SER A 828 11.47 1.05 -26.77
CA SER A 828 12.06 -0.14 -26.15
C SER A 828 13.51 0.06 -25.69
N PHE A 829 14.22 1.08 -26.16
CA PHE A 829 15.60 1.39 -25.76
C PHE A 829 15.72 1.66 -24.26
N TRP A 830 14.71 2.30 -23.68
CA TRP A 830 14.68 2.69 -22.28
C TRP A 830 13.95 1.69 -21.37
N ILE A 831 13.47 0.55 -21.92
CA ILE A 831 12.75 -0.48 -21.19
C ILE A 831 13.71 -1.60 -20.79
N GLU A 832 13.95 -1.71 -19.49
CA GLU A 832 14.92 -2.62 -18.92
C GLU A 832 14.25 -3.83 -18.22
N ASN A 833 15.07 -4.82 -17.85
CA ASN A 833 14.62 -5.94 -17.03
C ASN A 833 14.47 -5.49 -15.56
N GLY A 834 13.24 -5.50 -15.05
CA GLY A 834 12.91 -5.12 -13.68
C GLY A 834 12.94 -6.27 -12.67
N SER A 835 13.37 -7.47 -13.06
CA SER A 835 13.49 -8.60 -12.14
C SER A 835 14.51 -8.31 -11.03
N PHE A 836 14.20 -8.68 -9.80
CA PHE A 836 15.12 -8.49 -8.69
C PHE A 836 14.95 -9.53 -7.58
N ALA A 837 16.00 -9.69 -6.78
CA ALA A 837 16.00 -10.33 -5.47
C ALA A 837 16.63 -9.38 -4.45
N ARG A 838 15.92 -9.09 -3.35
CA ARG A 838 16.31 -8.13 -2.32
C ARG A 838 16.45 -8.82 -0.98
N LEU A 839 17.60 -8.65 -0.30
CA LEU A 839 17.68 -8.91 1.13
C LEU A 839 16.98 -7.76 1.87
N ASP A 840 15.68 -7.99 2.11
CA ASP A 840 14.78 -6.97 2.61
C ASP A 840 14.96 -6.69 4.09
N ASN A 841 15.23 -7.76 4.87
CA ASN A 841 15.35 -7.67 6.32
C ASN A 841 16.32 -8.74 6.85
N MET A 842 17.15 -8.37 7.84
CA MET A 842 18.01 -9.26 8.59
C MET A 842 18.08 -8.79 10.04
N THR A 843 17.79 -9.67 11.00
CA THR A 843 17.76 -9.34 12.43
C THR A 843 18.56 -10.33 13.24
N LEU A 844 19.35 -9.81 14.18
CA LEU A 844 20.04 -10.59 15.22
C LEU A 844 19.58 -10.07 16.58
N GLY A 845 19.09 -10.97 17.44
CA GLY A 845 18.63 -10.66 18.77
C GLY A 845 19.25 -11.54 19.85
N TYR A 846 19.29 -11.01 21.06
CA TYR A 846 19.71 -11.74 22.25
C TYR A 846 18.73 -11.47 23.39
N THR A 847 18.19 -12.54 23.97
CA THR A 847 17.26 -12.49 25.12
C THR A 847 18.04 -12.83 26.39
N PHE A 848 18.06 -11.90 27.34
CA PHE A 848 18.76 -12.09 28.62
C PHE A 848 17.99 -13.01 29.57
N ASP A 849 18.68 -13.76 30.39
CA ASP A 849 18.10 -14.51 31.50
C ASP A 849 17.78 -13.54 32.65
N THR A 850 16.51 -13.27 32.85
CA THR A 850 16.01 -12.32 33.86
C THR A 850 15.56 -12.98 35.16
N LYS A 851 15.72 -14.31 35.32
CA LYS A 851 15.25 -15.08 36.49
C LYS A 851 15.70 -14.54 37.85
N LYS A 852 16.81 -13.78 37.87
CA LYS A 852 17.36 -13.16 39.08
C LYS A 852 16.87 -11.74 39.32
N ILE A 853 16.00 -11.20 38.47
CA ILE A 853 15.50 -9.82 38.52
C ILE A 853 14.00 -9.86 38.66
N ASP A 854 13.48 -9.77 39.88
CA ASP A 854 12.07 -9.98 40.22
C ASP A 854 11.10 -9.02 39.50
N TRP A 855 11.56 -7.81 39.17
CA TRP A 855 10.75 -6.77 38.53
C TRP A 855 10.86 -6.77 36.99
N LEU A 856 11.73 -7.59 36.40
CA LEU A 856 11.96 -7.65 34.96
C LEU A 856 11.75 -9.09 34.47
N SER A 857 10.66 -9.35 33.80
CA SER A 857 10.30 -10.69 33.31
C SER A 857 10.94 -11.05 31.96
N LYS A 858 11.23 -10.02 31.12
CA LYS A 858 11.90 -10.23 29.83
C LYS A 858 12.73 -9.02 29.47
N ALA A 859 13.94 -9.28 28.93
CA ALA A 859 14.79 -8.28 28.32
C ALA A 859 15.40 -8.86 27.04
N ARG A 860 15.23 -8.19 25.91
CA ARG A 860 15.82 -8.56 24.62
C ARG A 860 16.40 -7.33 23.97
N LEU A 861 17.66 -7.47 23.49
CA LEU A 861 18.29 -6.48 22.60
C LEU A 861 18.36 -7.05 21.19
N TYR A 862 18.22 -6.22 20.18
CA TYR A 862 18.32 -6.66 18.79
C TYR A 862 18.92 -5.58 17.88
N VAL A 863 19.50 -6.04 16.79
CA VAL A 863 19.97 -5.22 15.67
C VAL A 863 19.26 -5.72 14.42
N THR A 864 18.71 -4.80 13.65
CA THR A 864 18.07 -5.09 12.36
C THR A 864 18.69 -4.25 11.26
N ALA A 865 18.99 -4.88 10.13
CA ALA A 865 19.35 -4.19 8.90
C ALA A 865 18.28 -4.44 7.85
N GLN A 866 17.83 -3.38 7.16
CA GLN A 866 16.81 -3.46 6.12
C GLN A 866 17.35 -2.96 4.79
N ASN A 867 16.89 -3.58 3.68
CA ASN A 867 17.26 -3.24 2.31
C ASN A 867 18.78 -3.23 2.09
N LEU A 868 19.50 -4.26 2.61
CA LEU A 868 20.96 -4.30 2.58
C LEU A 868 21.52 -4.32 1.16
N PHE A 869 20.94 -5.15 0.28
CA PHE A 869 21.33 -5.19 -1.12
C PHE A 869 20.19 -5.70 -2.00
N VAL A 870 20.28 -5.36 -3.28
CA VAL A 870 19.40 -5.80 -4.36
C VAL A 870 20.26 -6.43 -5.46
N ILE A 871 19.87 -7.61 -5.89
CA ILE A 871 20.44 -8.29 -7.08
C ILE A 871 19.46 -8.01 -8.22
N THR A 872 19.89 -7.25 -9.22
CA THR A 872 19.05 -6.86 -10.37
C THR A 872 19.93 -6.54 -11.57
N GLY A 873 19.36 -6.64 -12.77
CA GLY A 873 19.94 -6.12 -13.99
C GLY A 873 19.42 -4.73 -14.39
N TYR A 874 18.57 -4.12 -13.55
CA TYR A 874 18.05 -2.78 -13.77
C TYR A 874 19.12 -1.72 -13.46
N LYS A 875 19.29 -0.73 -14.36
CA LYS A 875 20.32 0.30 -14.24
C LYS A 875 19.84 1.59 -13.55
N GLY A 876 18.52 1.75 -13.31
CA GLY A 876 17.95 2.89 -12.58
C GLY A 876 18.15 2.79 -11.08
N LEU A 877 17.51 3.69 -10.33
CA LEU A 877 17.69 3.79 -8.87
C LEU A 877 17.20 2.56 -8.11
N ASP A 878 16.07 2.00 -8.51
CA ASP A 878 15.50 0.82 -7.86
C ASP A 878 14.53 0.10 -8.82
N PRO A 879 14.58 -1.23 -8.96
CA PRO A 879 13.67 -1.97 -9.86
C PRO A 879 12.22 -2.03 -9.35
N GLU A 880 11.98 -1.76 -8.08
CA GLU A 880 10.64 -1.72 -7.49
C GLU A 880 10.08 -0.30 -7.59
N VAL A 881 9.59 0.05 -8.77
CA VAL A 881 9.08 1.38 -9.10
C VAL A 881 7.60 1.36 -9.42
N ASN A 882 6.94 2.47 -9.12
CA ASN A 882 5.56 2.69 -9.51
C ASN A 882 5.27 4.20 -9.58
N TYR A 883 5.42 4.79 -10.75
CA TYR A 883 5.19 6.21 -10.99
C TYR A 883 3.75 6.62 -10.67
N SER A 884 2.79 5.79 -11.02
CA SER A 884 1.38 6.04 -10.76
C SER A 884 0.89 5.16 -9.61
N SER A 885 0.90 5.69 -8.40
CA SER A 885 0.31 5.02 -7.24
C SER A 885 -1.20 4.86 -7.36
N THR A 886 -1.87 5.63 -8.24
CA THR A 886 -3.33 5.76 -8.25
C THR A 886 -4.04 4.96 -9.33
N SER A 887 -3.46 4.72 -10.51
CA SER A 887 -4.25 4.15 -11.60
C SER A 887 -4.02 2.66 -11.87
N GLY A 888 -2.96 2.05 -11.40
CA GLY A 888 -2.68 0.63 -11.71
C GLY A 888 -2.65 0.24 -13.20
N LEU A 889 -2.95 1.16 -14.09
CA LEU A 889 -3.02 0.93 -15.53
C LEU A 889 -1.67 1.11 -16.22
N SER A 890 -0.75 1.85 -15.58
CA SER A 890 0.59 2.15 -16.12
C SER A 890 1.70 1.86 -15.08
N PRO A 891 1.84 0.62 -14.61
CA PRO A 891 2.91 0.24 -13.68
C PRO A 891 4.29 0.25 -14.35
N GLY A 892 5.36 0.22 -13.54
CA GLY A 892 6.72 -0.01 -14.02
C GLY A 892 7.38 1.20 -14.70
N ILE A 893 6.99 2.42 -14.35
CA ILE A 893 7.69 3.65 -14.77
C ILE A 893 8.46 4.20 -13.57
N GLU A 894 9.77 4.41 -13.70
CA GLU A 894 10.54 5.14 -12.69
C GLU A 894 10.24 6.65 -12.80
N SER A 895 9.90 7.28 -11.69
CA SER A 895 9.65 8.73 -11.65
C SER A 895 10.96 9.51 -11.60
N ARG A 896 11.03 10.68 -12.25
CA ARG A 896 12.10 11.66 -12.08
C ARG A 896 12.12 12.27 -10.67
N GLU A 897 11.02 12.21 -9.97
CA GLU A 897 10.85 12.68 -8.59
C GLU A 897 11.06 11.55 -7.57
N TYR A 898 11.69 10.45 -7.99
CA TYR A 898 11.89 9.29 -7.14
C TYR A 898 12.92 9.56 -6.06
N PHE A 899 12.53 9.40 -4.81
CA PHE A 899 13.45 9.46 -3.68
C PHE A 899 14.22 8.15 -3.58
N PRO A 900 15.56 8.20 -3.46
CA PRO A 900 16.37 7.00 -3.30
C PRO A 900 15.89 6.18 -2.10
N LYS A 901 15.73 4.85 -2.27
CA LYS A 901 15.43 3.96 -1.13
C LYS A 901 16.52 4.02 -0.08
N SER A 902 16.16 3.81 1.17
CA SER A 902 17.11 3.77 2.28
C SER A 902 17.56 2.36 2.58
N ARG A 903 18.84 2.21 3.02
CA ARG A 903 19.30 1.14 3.89
C ARG A 903 19.14 1.59 5.31
N SER A 904 18.50 0.77 6.15
CA SER A 904 18.22 1.16 7.54
C SER A 904 18.94 0.22 8.50
N PHE A 905 19.56 0.78 9.53
CA PHE A 905 20.21 0.04 10.62
C PHE A 905 19.54 0.42 11.93
N THR A 906 18.86 -0.54 12.54
CA THR A 906 18.02 -0.35 13.73
C THR A 906 18.60 -1.06 14.93
N PHE A 907 18.71 -0.39 16.07
CA PHE A 907 19.04 -0.95 17.38
C PHE A 907 17.80 -0.85 18.26
N GLY A 908 17.36 -1.95 18.83
CA GLY A 908 16.14 -1.97 19.60
C GLY A 908 16.23 -2.80 20.89
N VAL A 909 15.29 -2.50 21.78
CA VAL A 909 15.13 -3.17 23.07
C VAL A 909 13.65 -3.48 23.31
N ASN A 910 13.38 -4.68 23.81
CA ASN A 910 12.08 -5.10 24.30
C ASN A 910 12.19 -5.48 25.78
N LEU A 911 11.40 -4.85 26.64
CA LEU A 911 11.37 -5.10 28.08
C LEU A 911 9.94 -5.43 28.51
N THR A 912 9.79 -6.38 29.43
CA THR A 912 8.52 -6.69 30.08
C THR A 912 8.75 -6.72 31.60
N PHE A 913 8.00 -5.88 32.31
CA PHE A 913 8.06 -5.69 33.76
C PHE A 913 6.93 -6.40 34.47
#